data_9c4bc9d5f4648ed869c562198ac2c42f
#
_entry.id   9c4bc9d5f4648ed869c562198ac2c42f
#
_cell.length_a   1.000
_cell.length_b   1.000
_cell.length_c   1.000
_cell.angle_alpha   90.00
_cell.angle_beta   90.00
_cell.angle_gamma   90.00
#
_symmetry.space_group_name_H-M   'P 1'
#
loop_
_entity.id
_entity.type
_entity.pdbx_description
1 polymer ?
#
loop_
_entity_poly.entity_id
_entity_poly.type
_entity_poly.pdbx_seq_one_letter_code
_entity_poly.pdbx_strand_id
1 'polypeptide(L)'
;VAGPCTGLTVLDFSLGMPGALCTLVMADYGAEVMKVEPPGGDPFRCQPAWISWNRGKQGIVLDLRTPEGREQALQLAGAADVLVESCRPGDMAGWGLGYDTLAQHYPRLIYCSITGFGQQGPLRRVKGYEGVVAAKAGRMLNMQGQPNREGPVYSAVSTGSWHASQAALRGIMAALRVRDLCGRGQWVQTSIIQALASPHDNNIGDGGLVNLQLRRIDPQRFPGRARNRGLSSIGYIPVRTKDGTWLQHANQRVPHIQGHLKAIGLGHLLDDARFKAVPAISTENRELLRREILRKQLEKTADEWMAIYLKDGNIAAEPYRTSVQGMQHPAVLANGTVVTIQDPRVGPLRTLAPLVDFQDTPGTPSGPAPDVGQHTTEVLERLRPQATTASTGMAETATITMPAHPLSGVTILDLATIQAGPYGAALLADLGARVIKVDATDRRLDEGRRSTAQAMADTRTYAGKECLQVDLQTPEGKAIIHKLIAKADVLSHNYRLGVAERLQVDWETCQQINPRLLHVWMGTYGEHGEHARRPGAHPIPGAIMGGAMRQMGRGMPPAPDTVMDIEEIAEATRWIMKSNWGPDQNTSAAVATGIILGLRARDLTGKGQPVHLTMLNANAWTNAEEYFDYANRPPAVLPDAELYGLHALYRLYHCREGWVFLGCLFQDEWETFCRTVQRADLLADQRFATSEARQAHDAVLSTELAALFAGRTAAEWEALLTKADIGCVQADEALEGDFYADHPHARANALSVEVEQPSVGTFRRYGGLVEFSLTPGLYRATPQIGQHTRPLLRELGYNELQIEDLGRRGIVQWPEPAED
;
A
#
# COMPACT_ATOMS: atom_id res chain seq x y z
N VAL A 1 -25.02 -12.00 -9.52
CA VAL A 1 -24.90 -11.82 -8.08
C VAL A 1 -24.36 -10.42 -7.84
N ALA A 2 -24.93 -9.67 -6.91
CA ALA A 2 -24.61 -8.28 -6.62
C ALA A 2 -23.26 -8.19 -5.87
N GLY A 3 -22.35 -7.33 -6.31
CA GLY A 3 -21.09 -7.05 -5.63
C GLY A 3 -21.27 -6.26 -4.32
N PRO A 4 -20.23 -6.14 -3.49
CA PRO A 4 -20.29 -5.45 -2.18
C PRO A 4 -20.75 -3.98 -2.24
N CYS A 5 -20.55 -3.31 -3.37
CA CYS A 5 -20.94 -1.90 -3.55
C CYS A 5 -22.21 -1.70 -4.37
N THR A 6 -22.93 -2.78 -4.69
CA THR A 6 -24.19 -2.68 -5.45
C THR A 6 -25.21 -1.82 -4.72
N GLY A 7 -25.87 -0.94 -5.47
CA GLY A 7 -26.87 0.02 -4.94
C GLY A 7 -26.27 1.28 -4.33
N LEU A 8 -24.94 1.45 -4.35
CA LEU A 8 -24.30 2.70 -3.97
C LEU A 8 -24.15 3.64 -5.18
N THR A 9 -24.50 4.90 -4.97
CA THR A 9 -24.22 6.01 -5.89
C THR A 9 -23.06 6.84 -5.35
N VAL A 10 -22.01 6.98 -6.16
CA VAL A 10 -20.78 7.69 -5.79
C VAL A 10 -20.56 8.89 -6.70
N LEU A 11 -20.41 10.05 -6.10
CA LEU A 11 -20.07 11.29 -6.77
C LEU A 11 -18.57 11.57 -6.62
N ASP A 12 -17.83 11.48 -7.70
CA ASP A 12 -16.36 11.52 -7.74
C ASP A 12 -15.85 12.85 -8.32
N PHE A 13 -15.51 13.81 -7.44
CA PHE A 13 -14.85 15.09 -7.79
C PHE A 13 -13.32 15.00 -7.72
N SER A 14 -12.75 13.81 -7.49
CA SER A 14 -11.32 13.69 -7.34
C SER A 14 -10.59 13.87 -8.67
N LEU A 15 -9.36 14.38 -8.62
CA LEU A 15 -8.44 14.47 -9.75
C LEU A 15 -7.21 13.58 -9.48
N GLY A 16 -6.67 13.01 -10.55
CA GLY A 16 -5.49 12.15 -10.45
C GLY A 16 -5.76 10.77 -9.83
N MET A 17 -4.67 10.06 -9.52
CA MET A 17 -4.67 8.62 -9.20
C MET A 17 -5.40 8.23 -7.90
N PRO A 18 -5.21 8.90 -6.73
CA PRO A 18 -5.71 8.37 -5.46
C PRO A 18 -7.23 8.18 -5.42
N GLY A 19 -7.97 9.24 -5.77
CA GLY A 19 -9.43 9.17 -5.81
C GLY A 19 -9.94 8.27 -6.93
N ALA A 20 -9.30 8.34 -8.10
CA ALA A 20 -9.67 7.51 -9.24
C ALA A 20 -9.59 6.02 -8.92
N LEU A 21 -8.52 5.55 -8.24
CA LEU A 21 -8.39 4.15 -7.82
C LEU A 21 -9.38 3.77 -6.70
N CYS A 22 -9.65 4.67 -5.76
CA CYS A 22 -10.65 4.45 -4.71
C CYS A 22 -12.02 4.16 -5.34
N THR A 23 -12.48 5.02 -6.22
CA THR A 23 -13.80 4.91 -6.85
C THR A 23 -13.84 3.85 -7.96
N LEU A 24 -12.69 3.51 -8.57
CA LEU A 24 -12.59 2.36 -9.49
C LEU A 24 -12.88 1.04 -8.77
N VAL A 25 -12.30 0.82 -7.58
CA VAL A 25 -12.60 -0.38 -6.80
C VAL A 25 -14.09 -0.43 -6.48
N MET A 26 -14.72 0.70 -6.11
CA MET A 26 -16.17 0.72 -5.87
C MET A 26 -16.98 0.39 -7.12
N ALA A 27 -16.58 0.90 -8.29
CA ALA A 27 -17.21 0.59 -9.57
C ALA A 27 -17.08 -0.90 -9.93
N ASP A 28 -15.91 -1.50 -9.77
CA ASP A 28 -15.67 -2.93 -10.02
C ASP A 28 -16.57 -3.83 -9.16
N TYR A 29 -16.97 -3.36 -7.97
CA TYR A 29 -17.87 -4.10 -7.07
C TYR A 29 -19.32 -3.61 -7.11
N GLY A 30 -19.72 -2.90 -8.14
CA GLY A 30 -21.12 -2.64 -8.47
C GLY A 30 -21.66 -1.28 -8.05
N ALA A 31 -20.84 -0.33 -7.62
CA ALA A 31 -21.30 1.04 -7.41
C ALA A 31 -21.48 1.78 -8.73
N GLU A 32 -22.49 2.63 -8.81
CA GLU A 32 -22.63 3.63 -9.85
C GLU A 32 -21.73 4.83 -9.53
N VAL A 33 -20.68 5.07 -10.35
CA VAL A 33 -19.71 6.13 -10.10
C VAL A 33 -19.84 7.24 -11.15
N MET A 34 -20.20 8.42 -10.71
CA MET A 34 -20.30 9.64 -11.50
C MET A 34 -19.02 10.47 -11.33
N LYS A 35 -18.13 10.44 -12.32
CA LYS A 35 -16.89 11.22 -12.37
C LYS A 35 -17.20 12.64 -12.84
N VAL A 36 -17.10 13.60 -11.94
CA VAL A 36 -17.32 15.03 -12.24
C VAL A 36 -15.99 15.69 -12.59
N GLU A 37 -15.96 16.32 -13.75
CA GLU A 37 -14.79 16.98 -14.30
C GLU A 37 -15.09 18.47 -14.55
N PRO A 38 -14.08 19.36 -14.50
CA PRO A 38 -14.23 20.74 -14.93
C PRO A 38 -14.45 20.85 -16.44
N PRO A 39 -14.91 22.00 -16.95
CA PRO A 39 -14.89 22.27 -18.38
C PRO A 39 -13.49 22.05 -18.96
N GLY A 40 -13.40 21.23 -20.00
CA GLY A 40 -12.13 20.78 -20.59
C GLY A 40 -11.62 19.44 -20.08
N GLY A 41 -12.25 18.86 -19.07
CA GLY A 41 -11.90 17.53 -18.52
C GLY A 41 -10.90 17.58 -17.36
N ASP A 42 -10.63 16.39 -16.81
CA ASP A 42 -9.60 16.20 -15.80
C ASP A 42 -8.22 16.49 -16.40
N PRO A 43 -7.40 17.37 -15.82
CA PRO A 43 -6.05 17.66 -16.30
C PRO A 43 -5.17 16.41 -16.46
N PHE A 44 -5.40 15.37 -15.64
CA PHE A 44 -4.67 14.10 -15.70
C PHE A 44 -5.07 13.19 -16.86
N ARG A 45 -6.04 13.56 -17.70
CA ARG A 45 -6.36 12.84 -18.95
C ARG A 45 -5.16 12.76 -19.92
N CYS A 46 -4.17 13.63 -19.76
CA CYS A 46 -2.91 13.56 -20.51
C CYS A 46 -2.06 12.33 -20.13
N GLN A 47 -2.32 11.69 -18.99
CA GLN A 47 -1.61 10.48 -18.58
C GLN A 47 -2.23 9.25 -19.25
N PRO A 48 -1.45 8.39 -19.94
CA PRO A 48 -1.97 7.20 -20.62
C PRO A 48 -2.74 6.25 -19.70
N ALA A 49 -2.37 6.18 -18.41
CA ALA A 49 -3.03 5.33 -17.43
C ALA A 49 -4.43 5.81 -17.02
N TRP A 50 -4.81 7.05 -17.33
CA TRP A 50 -6.11 7.64 -16.97
C TRP A 50 -7.29 6.78 -17.43
N ILE A 51 -7.18 6.18 -18.62
CA ILE A 51 -8.22 5.31 -19.18
C ILE A 51 -8.39 4.00 -18.39
N SER A 52 -7.34 3.52 -17.75
CA SER A 52 -7.38 2.38 -16.85
C SER A 52 -8.03 2.76 -15.50
N TRP A 53 -7.68 3.93 -14.94
CA TRP A 53 -8.16 4.35 -13.62
C TRP A 53 -9.63 4.76 -13.58
N ASN A 54 -10.17 5.20 -14.73
CA ASN A 54 -11.53 5.72 -14.80
C ASN A 54 -12.49 4.85 -15.62
N ARG A 55 -12.09 3.62 -15.95
CA ARG A 55 -12.96 2.67 -16.61
C ARG A 55 -14.23 2.40 -15.81
N GLY A 56 -15.34 2.17 -16.49
CA GLY A 56 -16.63 1.83 -15.87
C GLY A 56 -17.33 2.96 -15.12
N LYS A 57 -16.84 4.21 -15.24
CA LYS A 57 -17.48 5.40 -14.63
C LYS A 57 -18.33 6.16 -15.64
N GLN A 58 -19.24 7.00 -15.13
CA GLN A 58 -20.02 7.94 -15.94
C GLN A 58 -19.34 9.32 -15.90
N GLY A 59 -18.98 9.89 -17.05
CA GLY A 59 -18.32 11.20 -17.15
C GLY A 59 -19.34 12.35 -17.19
N ILE A 60 -19.21 13.29 -16.27
CA ILE A 60 -20.06 14.48 -16.11
C ILE A 60 -19.16 15.72 -16.12
N VAL A 61 -19.56 16.77 -16.83
CA VAL A 61 -18.88 18.07 -16.79
C VAL A 61 -19.75 19.08 -16.05
N LEU A 62 -19.17 19.72 -15.01
CA LEU A 62 -19.77 20.84 -14.28
C LEU A 62 -18.75 21.98 -14.12
N ASP A 63 -19.20 23.22 -14.37
CA ASP A 63 -18.39 24.41 -14.05
C ASP A 63 -18.76 24.94 -12.66
N LEU A 64 -18.03 24.51 -11.64
CA LEU A 64 -18.26 24.92 -10.25
C LEU A 64 -17.96 26.42 -10.00
N ARG A 65 -17.41 27.15 -10.96
CA ARG A 65 -17.23 28.60 -10.90
C ARG A 65 -18.56 29.33 -11.14
N THR A 66 -19.51 28.70 -11.82
CA THR A 66 -20.84 29.24 -12.10
C THR A 66 -21.85 28.87 -11.02
N PRO A 67 -22.87 29.74 -10.75
CA PRO A 67 -23.96 29.37 -9.85
C PRO A 67 -24.71 28.10 -10.28
N GLU A 68 -24.95 27.98 -11.61
CA GLU A 68 -25.68 26.84 -12.20
C GLU A 68 -24.91 25.49 -11.95
N GLY A 69 -23.61 25.46 -12.23
CA GLY A 69 -22.80 24.26 -12.00
C GLY A 69 -22.76 23.85 -10.51
N ARG A 70 -22.74 24.83 -9.60
CA ARG A 70 -22.84 24.57 -8.15
C ARG A 70 -24.20 24.01 -7.74
N GLU A 71 -25.30 24.56 -8.31
CA GLU A 71 -26.64 24.04 -8.04
C GLU A 71 -26.81 22.61 -8.55
N GLN A 72 -26.32 22.31 -9.76
CA GLN A 72 -26.29 20.94 -10.30
C GLN A 72 -25.48 20.01 -9.42
N ALA A 73 -24.31 20.43 -8.93
CA ALA A 73 -23.48 19.63 -8.03
C ALA A 73 -24.19 19.36 -6.69
N LEU A 74 -24.93 20.32 -6.14
CA LEU A 74 -25.76 20.13 -4.94
C LEU A 74 -26.88 19.10 -5.19
N GLN A 75 -27.56 19.17 -6.33
CA GLN A 75 -28.59 18.20 -6.70
C GLN A 75 -28.03 16.78 -6.81
N LEU A 76 -26.87 16.62 -7.45
CA LEU A 76 -26.17 15.33 -7.54
C LEU A 76 -25.75 14.80 -6.16
N ALA A 77 -25.26 15.68 -5.28
CA ALA A 77 -24.88 15.31 -3.91
C ALA A 77 -26.09 14.79 -3.10
N GLY A 78 -27.28 15.32 -3.37
CA GLY A 78 -28.52 14.85 -2.73
C GLY A 78 -28.96 13.44 -3.14
N ALA A 79 -28.52 12.98 -4.30
CA ALA A 79 -28.80 11.64 -4.81
C ALA A 79 -27.67 10.64 -4.51
N ALA A 80 -26.52 11.10 -3.99
CA ALA A 80 -25.35 10.29 -3.74
C ALA A 80 -25.32 9.68 -2.33
N ASP A 81 -24.81 8.45 -2.21
CA ASP A 81 -24.43 7.85 -0.93
C ASP A 81 -23.09 8.33 -0.44
N VAL A 82 -22.17 8.55 -1.38
CA VAL A 82 -20.77 8.89 -1.13
C VAL A 82 -20.34 10.02 -2.07
N LEU A 83 -19.69 11.03 -1.53
CA LEU A 83 -18.97 12.04 -2.30
C LEU A 83 -17.47 11.88 -2.00
N VAL A 84 -16.66 11.77 -3.06
CA VAL A 84 -15.19 11.72 -2.97
C VAL A 84 -14.60 12.95 -3.66
N GLU A 85 -13.69 13.65 -3.00
CA GLU A 85 -12.99 14.80 -3.57
C GLU A 85 -11.50 14.78 -3.24
N SER A 86 -10.69 15.47 -4.06
CA SER A 86 -9.25 15.66 -3.82
C SER A 86 -8.83 17.13 -3.97
N CYS A 87 -9.75 18.05 -3.73
CA CYS A 87 -9.50 19.47 -3.78
C CYS A 87 -8.61 19.92 -2.61
N ARG A 88 -8.05 21.11 -2.71
CA ARG A 88 -7.31 21.67 -1.58
C ARG A 88 -8.27 22.04 -0.45
N PRO A 89 -7.79 21.96 0.80
CA PRO A 89 -8.59 22.34 1.94
C PRO A 89 -9.22 23.73 1.78
N GLY A 90 -10.55 23.77 1.87
CA GLY A 90 -11.36 24.98 1.73
C GLY A 90 -11.94 25.27 0.33
N ASP A 91 -11.44 24.65 -0.74
CA ASP A 91 -11.93 24.93 -2.09
C ASP A 91 -13.39 24.46 -2.28
N MET A 92 -13.73 23.22 -1.87
CA MET A 92 -15.12 22.73 -1.90
C MET A 92 -16.06 23.58 -1.03
N ALA A 93 -15.59 24.02 0.15
CA ALA A 93 -16.38 24.93 0.99
C ALA A 93 -16.60 26.30 0.32
N GLY A 94 -15.59 26.81 -0.40
CA GLY A 94 -15.70 28.04 -1.19
C GLY A 94 -16.74 27.97 -2.31
N TRP A 95 -17.04 26.78 -2.82
CA TRP A 95 -18.11 26.53 -3.80
C TRP A 95 -19.46 26.17 -3.16
N GLY A 96 -19.56 26.13 -1.81
CA GLY A 96 -20.77 25.71 -1.11
C GLY A 96 -20.99 24.19 -1.08
N LEU A 97 -19.96 23.40 -1.42
CA LEU A 97 -19.97 21.94 -1.48
C LEU A 97 -19.14 21.30 -0.37
N GLY A 98 -18.74 22.07 0.66
CA GLY A 98 -17.99 21.53 1.81
C GLY A 98 -18.86 20.65 2.71
N TYR A 99 -18.18 19.80 3.50
CA TYR A 99 -18.84 18.85 4.40
C TYR A 99 -19.92 19.47 5.30
N ASP A 100 -19.60 20.59 5.96
CA ASP A 100 -20.54 21.23 6.90
C ASP A 100 -21.84 21.67 6.22
N THR A 101 -21.77 22.16 4.99
CA THR A 101 -22.95 22.54 4.19
C THR A 101 -23.73 21.30 3.76
N LEU A 102 -23.03 20.30 3.17
CA LEU A 102 -23.67 19.10 2.66
C LEU A 102 -24.28 18.23 3.76
N ALA A 103 -23.64 18.12 4.92
CA ALA A 103 -24.14 17.35 6.06
C ALA A 103 -25.43 17.93 6.68
N GLN A 104 -25.63 19.24 6.56
CA GLN A 104 -26.89 19.88 6.97
C GLN A 104 -28.05 19.53 6.03
N HIS A 105 -27.79 19.49 4.73
CA HIS A 105 -28.81 19.18 3.72
C HIS A 105 -29.00 17.67 3.53
N TYR A 106 -27.91 16.89 3.62
CA TYR A 106 -27.87 15.46 3.33
C TYR A 106 -27.19 14.68 4.46
N PRO A 107 -27.85 14.53 5.64
CA PRO A 107 -27.22 13.99 6.85
C PRO A 107 -26.79 12.52 6.75
N ARG A 108 -27.16 11.80 5.68
CA ARG A 108 -26.75 10.43 5.40
C ARG A 108 -25.53 10.34 4.46
N LEU A 109 -25.13 11.46 3.85
CA LEU A 109 -24.01 11.47 2.90
C LEU A 109 -22.68 11.13 3.61
N ILE A 110 -21.93 10.20 3.02
CA ILE A 110 -20.52 9.98 3.38
C ILE A 110 -19.69 10.94 2.52
N TYR A 111 -18.96 11.84 3.17
CA TYR A 111 -18.08 12.79 2.49
C TYR A 111 -16.63 12.36 2.68
N CYS A 112 -15.88 12.13 1.61
CA CYS A 112 -14.50 11.66 1.66
C CYS A 112 -13.54 12.64 0.99
N SER A 113 -12.58 13.16 1.77
CA SER A 113 -11.50 14.03 1.26
C SER A 113 -10.18 13.25 1.17
N ILE A 114 -9.52 13.34 0.01
CA ILE A 114 -8.19 12.74 -0.25
C ILE A 114 -7.24 13.85 -0.66
N THR A 115 -6.52 14.44 0.28
CA THR A 115 -5.62 15.57 0.02
C THR A 115 -4.15 15.15 -0.13
N GLY A 116 -3.28 16.05 -0.57
CA GLY A 116 -1.83 15.79 -0.58
C GLY A 116 -1.25 15.74 0.84
N PHE A 117 -1.57 16.78 1.63
CA PHE A 117 -0.93 17.04 2.92
C PHE A 117 -1.88 17.06 4.13
N GLY A 118 -3.16 16.71 4.00
CA GLY A 118 -4.14 16.78 5.09
C GLY A 118 -4.83 18.14 5.18
N GLN A 119 -5.78 18.24 6.12
CA GLN A 119 -6.65 19.40 6.25
C GLN A 119 -6.03 20.54 7.07
N GLN A 120 -5.04 20.27 7.88
CA GLN A 120 -4.46 21.18 8.86
C GLN A 120 -2.98 21.45 8.59
N GLY A 121 -2.42 22.40 9.33
CA GLY A 121 -0.98 22.69 9.35
C GLY A 121 -0.46 23.52 8.17
N PRO A 122 0.84 23.85 8.19
CA PRO A 122 1.44 24.80 7.25
C PRO A 122 1.49 24.32 5.80
N LEU A 123 1.53 23.01 5.55
CA LEU A 123 1.67 22.44 4.20
C LEU A 123 0.33 22.15 3.52
N ARG A 124 -0.82 22.36 4.20
CA ARG A 124 -2.15 21.92 3.72
C ARG A 124 -2.52 22.38 2.30
N ARG A 125 -1.95 23.48 1.82
CA ARG A 125 -2.22 24.02 0.48
C ARG A 125 -1.11 23.81 -0.53
N VAL A 126 -0.02 23.14 -0.17
CA VAL A 126 1.04 22.75 -1.10
C VAL A 126 0.48 21.74 -2.10
N LYS A 127 0.94 21.79 -3.35
CA LYS A 127 0.55 20.85 -4.42
C LYS A 127 0.75 19.39 -3.97
N GLY A 128 -0.32 18.61 -4.00
CA GLY A 128 -0.36 17.23 -3.52
C GLY A 128 0.14 16.18 -4.51
N TYR A 129 1.12 16.50 -5.36
CA TYR A 129 1.71 15.52 -6.27
C TYR A 129 2.54 14.49 -5.50
N GLU A 130 2.48 13.22 -5.89
CA GLU A 130 3.17 12.12 -5.18
C GLU A 130 4.64 12.44 -4.88
N GLY A 131 5.40 12.89 -5.89
CA GLY A 131 6.82 13.23 -5.72
C GLY A 131 7.05 14.39 -4.75
N VAL A 132 6.18 15.41 -4.75
CA VAL A 132 6.26 16.56 -3.82
C VAL A 132 6.00 16.08 -2.38
N VAL A 133 4.97 15.26 -2.19
CA VAL A 133 4.65 14.73 -0.86
C VAL A 133 5.74 13.77 -0.37
N ALA A 134 6.20 12.85 -1.22
CA ALA A 134 7.26 11.89 -0.87
C ALA A 134 8.59 12.57 -0.53
N ALA A 135 8.95 13.65 -1.24
CA ALA A 135 10.13 14.42 -0.95
C ALA A 135 10.03 15.10 0.43
N LYS A 136 8.93 15.82 0.68
CA LYS A 136 8.72 16.56 1.94
C LYS A 136 8.59 15.65 3.14
N ALA A 137 8.01 14.45 2.98
CA ALA A 137 7.91 13.44 4.03
C ALA A 137 9.27 12.76 4.38
N GLY A 138 10.37 13.09 3.68
CA GLY A 138 11.68 12.49 3.91
C GLY A 138 11.89 11.11 3.27
N ARG A 139 10.89 10.58 2.52
CA ARG A 139 10.99 9.28 1.85
C ARG A 139 12.15 9.21 0.87
N MET A 140 12.33 10.23 0.04
CA MET A 140 13.39 10.27 -0.96
C MET A 140 14.78 10.32 -0.29
N LEU A 141 14.88 10.95 0.87
CA LEU A 141 16.11 10.98 1.66
C LEU A 141 16.42 9.61 2.29
N ASN A 142 15.40 8.86 2.72
CA ASN A 142 15.56 7.49 3.24
C ASN A 142 16.06 6.50 2.16
N MET A 143 15.86 6.79 0.89
CA MET A 143 16.30 5.95 -0.24
C MET A 143 17.77 6.16 -0.66
N GLN A 144 18.52 7.02 0.03
CA GLN A 144 19.93 7.31 -0.25
C GLN A 144 20.78 6.04 -0.44
N GLY A 145 21.72 6.11 -1.39
CA GLY A 145 22.67 5.03 -1.71
C GLY A 145 22.04 3.92 -2.57
N GLN A 146 20.89 4.17 -3.22
CA GLN A 146 20.42 3.31 -4.30
C GLN A 146 21.28 3.53 -5.56
N PRO A 147 21.40 4.77 -6.14
CA PRO A 147 22.50 5.08 -7.03
C PRO A 147 23.76 5.43 -6.23
N ASN A 148 24.93 5.28 -6.85
CA ASN A 148 26.22 5.62 -6.24
C ASN A 148 26.46 7.15 -6.26
N ARG A 149 25.56 7.92 -5.64
CA ARG A 149 25.63 9.37 -5.44
C ARG A 149 25.08 9.80 -4.10
N GLU A 150 25.40 11.00 -3.69
CA GLU A 150 24.85 11.64 -2.51
C GLU A 150 23.45 12.26 -2.74
N GLY A 151 22.75 12.53 -1.66
CA GLY A 151 21.46 13.22 -1.65
C GLY A 151 20.25 12.29 -1.81
N PRO A 152 19.04 12.89 -1.81
CA PRO A 152 17.78 12.14 -1.90
C PRO A 152 17.64 11.43 -3.26
N VAL A 153 16.85 10.36 -3.28
CA VAL A 153 16.61 9.49 -4.44
C VAL A 153 15.14 9.50 -4.79
N TYR A 154 14.83 9.72 -6.05
CA TYR A 154 13.45 9.76 -6.53
C TYR A 154 12.72 8.44 -6.26
N SER A 155 11.51 8.54 -5.66
CA SER A 155 10.59 7.42 -5.42
C SER A 155 9.68 7.27 -6.64
N ALA A 156 9.94 6.27 -7.47
CA ALA A 156 9.28 6.13 -8.77
C ALA A 156 7.89 5.48 -8.71
N VAL A 157 7.63 4.63 -7.70
CA VAL A 157 6.33 3.97 -7.52
C VAL A 157 5.46 4.82 -6.61
N SER A 158 4.25 5.16 -7.06
CA SER A 158 3.30 6.05 -6.37
C SER A 158 2.59 5.35 -5.21
N THR A 159 3.39 4.85 -4.25
CA THR A 159 2.88 4.09 -3.09
C THR A 159 2.03 4.93 -2.16
N GLY A 160 2.30 6.24 -2.02
CA GLY A 160 1.48 7.15 -1.22
C GLY A 160 0.08 7.30 -1.79
N SER A 161 -0.02 7.50 -3.10
CA SER A 161 -1.31 7.57 -3.82
C SER A 161 -2.09 6.25 -3.73
N TRP A 162 -1.42 5.10 -3.87
CA TRP A 162 -2.04 3.79 -3.68
C TRP A 162 -2.59 3.63 -2.26
N HIS A 163 -1.77 3.88 -1.23
CA HIS A 163 -2.20 3.73 0.16
C HIS A 163 -3.29 4.74 0.54
N ALA A 164 -3.27 5.96 0.01
CA ALA A 164 -4.32 6.95 0.21
C ALA A 164 -5.65 6.49 -0.41
N SER A 165 -5.63 5.91 -1.61
CA SER A 165 -6.83 5.34 -2.24
C SER A 165 -7.44 4.23 -1.39
N GLN A 166 -6.60 3.35 -0.83
CA GLN A 166 -7.03 2.24 0.01
C GLN A 166 -7.49 2.70 1.41
N ALA A 167 -6.86 3.74 1.97
CA ALA A 167 -7.30 4.36 3.22
C ALA A 167 -8.68 5.01 3.06
N ALA A 168 -8.88 5.77 1.96
CA ALA A 168 -10.17 6.37 1.63
C ALA A 168 -11.27 5.29 1.48
N LEU A 169 -11.01 4.24 0.72
CA LEU A 169 -11.97 3.16 0.50
C LEU A 169 -12.34 2.46 1.81
N ARG A 170 -11.34 2.12 2.65
CA ARG A 170 -11.61 1.54 3.99
C ARG A 170 -12.43 2.49 4.86
N GLY A 171 -12.10 3.78 4.83
CA GLY A 171 -12.83 4.81 5.55
C GLY A 171 -14.28 4.93 5.08
N ILE A 172 -14.51 4.95 3.78
CA ILE A 172 -15.86 4.99 3.19
C ILE A 172 -16.66 3.75 3.60
N MET A 173 -16.09 2.54 3.46
CA MET A 173 -16.80 1.30 3.83
C MET A 173 -17.10 1.24 5.33
N ALA A 174 -16.17 1.68 6.18
CA ALA A 174 -16.38 1.76 7.62
C ALA A 174 -17.46 2.79 7.99
N ALA A 175 -17.46 3.96 7.34
CA ALA A 175 -18.48 5.00 7.53
C ALA A 175 -19.87 4.56 7.03
N LEU A 176 -19.93 3.83 5.90
CA LEU A 176 -21.19 3.22 5.42
C LEU A 176 -21.76 2.24 6.44
N ARG A 177 -20.90 1.39 7.06
CA ARG A 177 -21.35 0.50 8.14
C ARG A 177 -21.90 1.28 9.33
N VAL A 178 -21.25 2.35 9.78
CA VAL A 178 -21.76 3.24 10.84
C VAL A 178 -23.10 3.85 10.43
N ARG A 179 -23.21 4.36 9.20
CA ARG A 179 -24.45 4.92 8.65
C ARG A 179 -25.60 3.91 8.65
N ASP A 180 -25.31 2.69 8.26
CA ASP A 180 -26.34 1.63 8.22
C ASP A 180 -26.83 1.26 9.64
N LEU A 181 -26.02 1.47 10.70
CA LEU A 181 -26.40 1.29 12.09
C LEU A 181 -27.16 2.50 12.68
N CYS A 182 -26.68 3.74 12.45
CA CYS A 182 -27.20 4.91 13.17
C CYS A 182 -27.94 5.92 12.28
N GLY A 183 -28.04 5.66 10.96
CA GLY A 183 -28.74 6.53 10.02
C GLY A 183 -27.97 7.79 9.59
N ARG A 184 -26.74 8.04 10.12
CA ARG A 184 -25.95 9.25 9.84
C ARG A 184 -24.68 8.95 9.07
N GLY A 185 -24.43 9.75 8.03
CA GLY A 185 -23.14 9.84 7.34
C GLY A 185 -22.12 10.63 8.16
N GLN A 186 -20.89 10.68 7.68
CA GLN A 186 -19.80 11.43 8.34
C GLN A 186 -18.71 11.84 7.35
N TRP A 187 -17.84 12.72 7.78
CA TRP A 187 -16.65 13.08 7.05
C TRP A 187 -15.53 12.06 7.28
N VAL A 188 -15.00 11.53 6.19
CA VAL A 188 -13.84 10.65 6.12
C VAL A 188 -12.69 11.44 5.51
N GLN A 189 -11.53 11.46 6.15
CA GLN A 189 -10.39 12.25 5.71
C GLN A 189 -9.15 11.36 5.63
N THR A 190 -8.41 11.50 4.54
CA THR A 190 -7.07 10.93 4.38
C THR A 190 -6.20 11.85 3.52
N SER A 191 -4.92 11.57 3.47
CA SER A 191 -3.98 12.31 2.63
C SER A 191 -2.84 11.42 2.17
N ILE A 192 -2.17 11.81 1.08
CA ILE A 192 -1.01 11.08 0.58
C ILE A 192 0.10 11.03 1.65
N ILE A 193 0.35 12.15 2.36
CA ILE A 193 1.36 12.18 3.42
C ILE A 193 1.01 11.28 4.60
N GLN A 194 -0.26 11.20 4.99
CA GLN A 194 -0.73 10.31 6.05
C GLN A 194 -0.60 8.84 5.62
N ALA A 195 -0.97 8.54 4.38
CA ALA A 195 -0.93 7.21 3.82
C ALA A 195 0.49 6.70 3.55
N LEU A 196 1.46 7.58 3.27
CA LEU A 196 2.88 7.24 3.16
C LEU A 196 3.46 6.65 4.44
N ALA A 197 2.86 6.85 5.60
CA ALA A 197 3.23 6.16 6.84
C ALA A 197 3.07 4.64 6.75
N SER A 198 2.20 4.13 5.87
CA SER A 198 1.92 2.70 5.72
C SER A 198 3.07 1.90 5.11
N PRO A 199 3.67 2.28 3.97
CA PRO A 199 4.73 1.49 3.35
C PRO A 199 6.05 1.48 4.13
N HIS A 200 6.24 2.36 5.11
CA HIS A 200 7.49 2.51 5.84
C HIS A 200 7.61 1.71 7.13
N ASP A 201 6.58 0.99 7.49
CA ASP A 201 6.55 0.27 8.76
C ASP A 201 7.45 -0.96 8.86
N ASN A 202 8.12 -1.34 7.81
CA ASN A 202 9.13 -2.38 7.89
C ASN A 202 10.36 -1.98 8.69
N ASN A 203 10.51 -0.71 9.03
CA ASN A 203 11.52 -0.18 9.94
C ASN A 203 12.90 -0.87 9.89
N ILE A 204 13.18 -1.52 8.77
CA ILE A 204 14.48 -2.16 8.54
C ILE A 204 15.53 -1.08 8.25
N GLY A 205 15.07 0.13 7.90
CA GLY A 205 15.90 1.31 7.66
C GLY A 205 16.04 2.21 8.91
N ASP A 206 17.15 2.91 9.01
CA ASP A 206 17.48 3.78 10.14
C ASP A 206 16.62 5.05 10.24
N GLY A 207 15.87 5.38 9.20
CA GLY A 207 15.11 6.62 9.11
C GLY A 207 13.62 6.52 9.47
N GLY A 208 13.08 5.35 9.77
CA GLY A 208 11.67 5.17 10.13
C GLY A 208 11.34 5.62 11.56
N LEU A 209 10.07 6.01 11.80
CA LEU A 209 9.62 6.57 13.08
C LEU A 209 9.87 5.62 14.25
N VAL A 210 9.53 4.34 14.12
CA VAL A 210 9.68 3.36 15.22
C VAL A 210 11.15 3.18 15.59
N ASN A 211 12.03 3.02 14.60
CA ASN A 211 13.48 2.90 14.83
C ASN A 211 14.06 4.13 15.53
N LEU A 212 13.64 5.31 15.11
CA LEU A 212 14.06 6.57 15.69
C LEU A 212 13.65 6.64 17.17
N GLN A 213 12.39 6.33 17.48
CA GLN A 213 11.86 6.37 18.86
C GLN A 213 12.57 5.36 19.76
N LEU A 214 12.72 4.11 19.33
CA LEU A 214 13.39 3.06 20.10
C LEU A 214 14.86 3.44 20.39
N ARG A 215 15.57 4.03 19.43
CA ARG A 215 16.94 4.52 19.64
C ARG A 215 17.00 5.71 20.61
N ARG A 216 16.01 6.60 20.58
CA ARG A 216 15.92 7.72 21.55
C ARG A 216 15.68 7.22 22.98
N ILE A 217 14.92 6.12 23.14
CA ILE A 217 14.61 5.51 24.44
C ILE A 217 15.82 4.71 24.98
N ASP A 218 16.38 3.82 24.16
CA ASP A 218 17.50 2.97 24.54
C ASP A 218 18.48 2.75 23.37
N PRO A 219 19.50 3.62 23.19
CA PRO A 219 20.47 3.51 22.11
C PRO A 219 21.35 2.25 22.19
N GLN A 220 21.52 1.66 23.38
CA GLN A 220 22.34 0.46 23.55
C GLN A 220 21.57 -0.80 23.11
N ARG A 221 20.31 -0.89 23.49
CA ARG A 221 19.42 -1.98 23.11
C ARG A 221 19.01 -1.92 21.63
N PHE A 222 18.87 -0.71 21.08
CA PHE A 222 18.43 -0.46 19.70
C PHE A 222 19.48 0.34 18.92
N PRO A 223 20.69 -0.22 18.69
CA PRO A 223 21.74 0.50 17.97
C PRO A 223 21.31 0.76 16.51
N GLY A 224 21.62 1.94 16.00
CA GLY A 224 21.42 2.29 14.60
C GLY A 224 22.19 1.34 13.67
N ARG A 225 21.67 1.08 12.49
CA ARG A 225 22.42 0.35 11.47
C ARG A 225 23.38 1.32 10.78
N ALA A 226 24.64 0.95 10.66
CA ALA A 226 25.59 1.72 9.86
C ALA A 226 25.08 1.83 8.42
N ARG A 227 25.02 3.05 7.87
CA ARG A 227 24.50 3.36 6.51
C ARG A 227 25.11 2.51 5.40
N ASN A 228 26.32 1.98 5.59
CA ASN A 228 27.10 1.19 4.64
C ASN A 228 27.17 -0.31 4.95
N ARG A 229 26.27 -0.88 5.74
CA ARG A 229 26.28 -2.34 5.92
C ARG A 229 25.84 -2.99 4.61
N GLY A 230 26.70 -3.89 4.12
CA GLY A 230 26.41 -4.76 2.99
C GLY A 230 25.10 -5.52 3.16
N LEU A 231 24.59 -6.15 2.10
CA LEU A 231 23.35 -6.91 2.12
C LEU A 231 23.33 -7.85 3.32
N SER A 232 22.38 -7.63 4.22
CA SER A 232 22.27 -8.40 5.47
C SER A 232 21.74 -9.83 5.25
N SER A 233 21.07 -10.08 4.12
CA SER A 233 20.46 -11.37 3.79
C SER A 233 21.18 -12.08 2.66
N ILE A 234 21.32 -13.42 2.80
CA ILE A 234 21.74 -14.30 1.71
C ILE A 234 20.52 -14.84 0.96
N GLY A 235 19.39 -14.92 1.62
CA GLY A 235 18.17 -15.47 1.05
C GLY A 235 17.39 -14.46 0.20
N TYR A 236 17.51 -13.17 0.46
CA TYR A 236 16.93 -12.09 -0.35
C TYR A 236 18.06 -11.48 -1.18
N ILE A 237 18.31 -12.02 -2.35
CA ILE A 237 19.43 -11.61 -3.19
C ILE A 237 19.03 -11.58 -4.67
N PRO A 238 19.17 -10.43 -5.34
CA PRO A 238 19.20 -10.39 -6.79
C PRO A 238 20.47 -11.05 -7.31
N VAL A 239 20.34 -11.86 -8.35
CA VAL A 239 21.49 -12.57 -8.96
C VAL A 239 21.44 -12.42 -10.47
N ARG A 240 22.60 -12.33 -11.12
CA ARG A 240 22.74 -12.30 -12.57
C ARG A 240 23.00 -13.71 -13.08
N THR A 241 22.34 -14.11 -14.17
CA THR A 241 22.51 -15.39 -14.83
C THR A 241 23.45 -15.30 -16.04
N LYS A 242 23.79 -16.45 -16.65
CA LYS A 242 24.71 -16.56 -17.79
C LYS A 242 24.29 -15.70 -19.00
N ASP A 243 22.99 -15.59 -19.24
CA ASP A 243 22.39 -14.80 -20.32
C ASP A 243 22.15 -13.34 -19.95
N GLY A 244 22.69 -12.88 -18.82
CA GLY A 244 22.59 -11.51 -18.35
C GLY A 244 21.26 -11.13 -17.71
N THR A 245 20.30 -12.04 -17.63
CA THR A 245 19.03 -11.85 -16.94
C THR A 245 19.24 -11.78 -15.43
N TRP A 246 18.41 -10.97 -14.73
CA TRP A 246 18.44 -10.87 -13.28
C TRP A 246 17.28 -11.61 -12.67
N LEU A 247 17.58 -12.43 -11.65
CA LEU A 247 16.57 -13.16 -10.84
C LEU A 247 16.55 -12.60 -9.42
N GLN A 248 15.36 -12.42 -8.87
CA GLN A 248 15.16 -12.13 -7.45
C GLN A 248 14.94 -13.42 -6.69
N HIS A 249 15.77 -13.70 -5.69
CA HIS A 249 15.58 -14.79 -4.73
C HIS A 249 14.90 -14.31 -3.45
N ALA A 250 14.07 -15.18 -2.82
CA ALA A 250 13.36 -14.87 -1.59
C ALA A 250 13.34 -16.06 -0.61
N ASN A 251 14.51 -16.64 -0.32
CA ASN A 251 14.70 -17.85 0.48
C ASN A 251 15.19 -17.50 1.89
N GLN A 252 14.33 -17.01 2.81
CA GLN A 252 14.75 -16.55 4.15
C GLN A 252 14.81 -17.63 5.22
N ARG A 253 13.96 -18.64 5.15
CA ARG A 253 13.93 -19.71 6.16
C ARG A 253 15.07 -20.68 5.95
N VAL A 254 15.64 -21.24 7.04
CA VAL A 254 16.76 -22.18 6.98
C VAL A 254 16.53 -23.30 5.96
N PRO A 255 15.38 -24.01 5.92
CA PRO A 255 15.15 -25.04 4.90
C PRO A 255 15.19 -24.53 3.46
N HIS A 256 14.67 -23.29 3.21
CA HIS A 256 14.69 -22.70 1.88
C HIS A 256 16.10 -22.30 1.46
N ILE A 257 16.91 -21.70 2.38
CA ILE A 257 18.31 -21.35 2.11
C ILE A 257 19.12 -22.62 1.80
N GLN A 258 18.98 -23.64 2.60
CA GLN A 258 19.68 -24.91 2.41
C GLN A 258 19.24 -25.62 1.13
N GLY A 259 17.94 -25.62 0.82
CA GLY A 259 17.38 -26.13 -0.42
C GLY A 259 17.95 -25.41 -1.65
N HIS A 260 17.99 -24.07 -1.61
CA HIS A 260 18.58 -23.26 -2.67
C HIS A 260 20.07 -23.59 -2.87
N LEU A 261 20.88 -23.63 -1.81
CA LEU A 261 22.31 -23.97 -1.91
C LEU A 261 22.53 -25.36 -2.53
N LYS A 262 21.70 -26.35 -2.16
CA LYS A 262 21.76 -27.70 -2.75
C LYS A 262 21.38 -27.67 -4.24
N ALA A 263 20.32 -26.98 -4.60
CA ALA A 263 19.84 -26.90 -5.99
C ALA A 263 20.83 -26.25 -6.93
N ILE A 264 21.63 -25.27 -6.46
CA ILE A 264 22.68 -24.62 -7.24
C ILE A 264 24.04 -25.33 -7.14
N GLY A 265 24.13 -26.49 -6.46
CA GLY A 265 25.37 -27.28 -6.36
C GLY A 265 26.36 -26.83 -5.27
N LEU A 266 25.92 -25.95 -4.35
CA LEU A 266 26.72 -25.47 -3.21
C LEU A 266 26.35 -26.19 -1.91
N GLY A 267 25.64 -27.32 -1.97
CA GLY A 267 25.19 -28.06 -0.78
C GLY A 267 26.36 -28.51 0.10
N HIS A 268 27.52 -28.83 -0.45
CA HIS A 268 28.73 -29.22 0.27
C HIS A 268 29.24 -28.14 1.24
N LEU A 269 28.93 -26.87 1.00
CA LEU A 269 29.31 -25.78 1.90
C LEU A 269 28.55 -25.81 3.23
N LEU A 270 27.44 -26.54 3.32
CA LEU A 270 26.70 -26.71 4.58
C LEU A 270 27.45 -27.59 5.60
N ASP A 271 28.44 -28.34 5.16
CA ASP A 271 29.32 -29.17 6.01
C ASP A 271 30.55 -28.37 6.50
N ASP A 272 30.85 -27.21 5.86
CA ASP A 272 31.92 -26.33 6.26
C ASP A 272 31.55 -25.55 7.53
N ALA A 273 32.43 -25.56 8.55
CA ALA A 273 32.22 -24.86 9.81
C ALA A 273 31.88 -23.38 9.68
N ARG A 274 32.34 -22.71 8.61
CA ARG A 274 32.08 -21.30 8.30
C ARG A 274 30.62 -21.06 7.93
N PHE A 275 29.91 -22.01 7.33
CA PHE A 275 28.60 -21.88 6.72
C PHE A 275 27.52 -22.76 7.34
N LYS A 276 27.90 -23.72 8.20
CA LYS A 276 26.99 -24.69 8.83
C LYS A 276 25.79 -24.05 9.53
N ALA A 277 25.99 -22.86 10.12
CA ALA A 277 24.95 -22.15 10.87
C ALA A 277 24.16 -21.13 10.02
N VAL A 278 24.17 -21.24 8.66
CA VAL A 278 23.42 -20.31 7.77
C VAL A 278 21.95 -20.26 8.20
N PRO A 279 21.35 -19.05 8.32
CA PRO A 279 21.87 -17.71 8.03
C PRO A 279 22.66 -17.02 9.17
N ALA A 280 22.79 -17.63 10.33
CA ALA A 280 23.44 -17.06 11.52
C ALA A 280 24.97 -17.22 11.45
N ILE A 281 25.60 -16.63 10.43
CA ILE A 281 27.05 -16.63 10.19
C ILE A 281 27.62 -15.22 10.25
N SER A 282 28.96 -15.10 10.40
CA SER A 282 29.63 -13.80 10.44
C SER A 282 29.40 -13.00 9.15
N THR A 283 29.59 -11.68 9.23
CA THR A 283 29.43 -10.81 8.05
C THR A 283 30.44 -11.18 6.96
N GLU A 284 31.66 -11.51 7.34
CA GLU A 284 32.72 -11.97 6.41
C GLU A 284 32.33 -13.26 5.70
N ASN A 285 31.92 -14.29 6.43
CA ASN A 285 31.49 -15.57 5.85
C ASN A 285 30.23 -15.38 4.98
N ARG A 286 29.36 -14.43 5.33
CA ARG A 286 28.18 -14.08 4.53
C ARG A 286 28.56 -13.49 3.19
N GLU A 287 29.55 -12.61 3.15
CA GLU A 287 30.05 -12.03 1.89
C GLU A 287 30.77 -13.09 1.04
N LEU A 288 31.56 -13.99 1.64
CA LEU A 288 32.15 -15.12 0.92
C LEU A 288 31.07 -16.00 0.27
N LEU A 289 30.08 -16.44 1.05
CA LEU A 289 29.00 -17.29 0.53
C LEU A 289 28.19 -16.56 -0.56
N ARG A 290 27.96 -15.26 -0.42
CA ARG A 290 27.28 -14.45 -1.45
C ARG A 290 28.03 -14.48 -2.76
N ARG A 291 29.35 -14.28 -2.75
CA ARG A 291 30.17 -14.35 -3.97
C ARG A 291 30.12 -15.72 -4.62
N GLU A 292 30.15 -16.80 -3.85
CA GLU A 292 29.99 -18.15 -4.39
C GLU A 292 28.61 -18.36 -5.04
N ILE A 293 27.54 -17.86 -4.43
CA ILE A 293 26.19 -17.87 -5.03
C ILE A 293 26.19 -17.09 -6.34
N LEU A 294 26.73 -15.86 -6.36
CA LEU A 294 26.77 -15.03 -7.59
C LEU A 294 27.55 -15.72 -8.71
N ARG A 295 28.73 -16.30 -8.42
CA ARG A 295 29.51 -17.06 -9.41
C ARG A 295 28.74 -18.26 -9.97
N LYS A 296 28.08 -18.98 -9.09
CA LYS A 296 27.33 -20.17 -9.46
C LYS A 296 26.14 -19.88 -10.36
N GLN A 297 25.49 -18.74 -10.15
CA GLN A 297 24.37 -18.32 -10.97
C GLN A 297 24.77 -17.98 -12.42
N LEU A 298 26.01 -17.61 -12.68
CA LEU A 298 26.53 -17.37 -14.03
C LEU A 298 26.76 -18.65 -14.87
N GLU A 299 26.60 -19.83 -14.30
CA GLU A 299 26.82 -21.09 -15.05
C GLU A 299 25.66 -21.47 -15.98
N LYS A 300 24.43 -20.98 -15.70
CA LYS A 300 23.22 -21.30 -16.45
C LYS A 300 22.42 -20.06 -16.80
N THR A 301 21.56 -20.19 -17.82
CA THR A 301 20.60 -19.15 -18.18
C THR A 301 19.49 -19.04 -17.14
N ALA A 302 18.71 -17.95 -17.18
CA ALA A 302 17.56 -17.75 -16.31
C ALA A 302 16.54 -18.90 -16.46
N ASP A 303 16.23 -19.30 -17.69
CA ASP A 303 15.26 -20.38 -17.95
C ASP A 303 15.76 -21.73 -17.42
N GLU A 304 17.04 -22.06 -17.57
CA GLU A 304 17.63 -23.28 -17.01
C GLU A 304 17.55 -23.31 -15.47
N TRP A 305 17.83 -22.15 -14.81
CA TRP A 305 17.67 -22.04 -13.36
C TRP A 305 16.22 -22.13 -12.93
N MET A 306 15.31 -21.42 -13.60
CA MET A 306 13.90 -21.48 -13.29
C MET A 306 13.32 -22.88 -13.45
N ALA A 307 13.75 -23.66 -14.47
CA ALA A 307 13.33 -25.05 -14.60
C ALA A 307 13.75 -25.91 -13.39
N ILE A 308 14.97 -25.69 -12.85
CA ILE A 308 15.44 -26.36 -11.65
C ILE A 308 14.60 -25.95 -10.42
N TYR A 309 14.32 -24.65 -10.25
CA TYR A 309 13.57 -24.12 -9.11
C TYR A 309 12.10 -24.52 -9.12
N LEU A 310 11.48 -24.54 -10.30
CA LEU A 310 10.09 -25.01 -10.48
C LEU A 310 9.97 -26.50 -10.16
N LYS A 311 10.92 -27.31 -10.59
CA LYS A 311 10.95 -28.75 -10.30
C LYS A 311 11.14 -29.03 -8.81
N ASP A 312 11.97 -28.27 -8.09
CA ASP A 312 12.14 -28.37 -6.65
C ASP A 312 10.86 -27.96 -5.90
N GLY A 313 10.18 -26.93 -6.38
CA GLY A 313 8.91 -26.43 -5.85
C GLY A 313 9.00 -25.70 -4.49
N ASN A 314 10.20 -25.61 -3.89
CA ASN A 314 10.39 -24.99 -2.57
C ASN A 314 11.40 -23.84 -2.58
N ILE A 315 11.82 -23.40 -3.76
CA ILE A 315 12.73 -22.28 -3.97
C ILE A 315 11.94 -21.07 -4.51
N ALA A 316 12.01 -19.96 -3.79
CA ALA A 316 11.43 -18.70 -4.23
C ALA A 316 12.45 -17.95 -5.08
N ALA A 317 12.20 -17.87 -6.37
CA ALA A 317 12.99 -17.10 -7.32
C ALA A 317 12.11 -16.67 -8.50
N GLU A 318 12.30 -15.45 -9.03
CA GLU A 318 11.61 -14.97 -10.22
C GLU A 318 12.49 -13.99 -11.01
N PRO A 319 12.40 -13.98 -12.36
CA PRO A 319 13.01 -12.95 -13.18
C PRO A 319 12.38 -11.58 -12.91
N TYR A 320 13.20 -10.54 -12.99
CA TYR A 320 12.69 -9.17 -13.04
C TYR A 320 11.95 -8.90 -14.35
N ARG A 321 10.78 -8.30 -14.24
CA ARG A 321 9.88 -8.00 -15.37
C ARG A 321 9.42 -6.54 -15.32
N THR A 322 9.13 -5.97 -16.49
CA THR A 322 8.32 -4.76 -16.59
C THR A 322 6.85 -5.08 -16.27
N SER A 323 6.02 -4.07 -16.04
CA SER A 323 4.59 -4.27 -15.76
C SER A 323 3.88 -5.01 -16.89
N VAL A 324 4.18 -4.69 -18.15
CA VAL A 324 3.60 -5.38 -19.32
C VAL A 324 4.04 -6.84 -19.40
N GLN A 325 5.30 -7.14 -19.11
CA GLN A 325 5.79 -8.53 -19.01
C GLN A 325 5.15 -9.26 -17.82
N GLY A 326 4.92 -8.57 -16.71
CA GLY A 326 4.23 -9.11 -15.53
C GLY A 326 2.80 -9.56 -15.84
N MET A 327 2.09 -8.86 -16.73
CA MET A 327 0.74 -9.25 -17.20
C MET A 327 0.74 -10.60 -17.93
N GLN A 328 1.88 -11.09 -18.41
CA GLN A 328 2.01 -12.37 -19.12
C GLN A 328 2.50 -13.49 -18.18
N HIS A 329 2.76 -13.20 -16.90
CA HIS A 329 3.23 -14.20 -15.97
C HIS A 329 2.22 -15.33 -15.82
N PRO A 330 2.63 -16.64 -15.86
CA PRO A 330 1.71 -17.76 -15.81
C PRO A 330 0.73 -17.74 -14.63
N ALA A 331 1.19 -17.33 -13.43
CA ALA A 331 0.32 -17.21 -12.27
C ALA A 331 -0.72 -16.07 -12.42
N VAL A 332 -0.37 -14.97 -13.07
CA VAL A 332 -1.29 -13.86 -13.34
C VAL A 332 -2.40 -14.30 -14.29
N LEU A 333 -2.03 -15.02 -15.36
CA LEU A 333 -2.99 -15.55 -16.33
C LEU A 333 -3.87 -16.62 -15.73
N ALA A 334 -3.29 -17.56 -14.96
CA ALA A 334 -4.02 -18.65 -14.34
C ALA A 334 -5.05 -18.20 -13.30
N ASN A 335 -4.81 -17.06 -12.65
CA ASN A 335 -5.71 -16.50 -11.62
C ASN A 335 -6.54 -15.30 -12.11
N GLY A 336 -6.53 -15.00 -13.42
CA GLY A 336 -7.39 -13.98 -14.02
C GLY A 336 -7.19 -12.56 -13.47
N THR A 337 -5.97 -12.22 -13.03
CA THR A 337 -5.69 -10.90 -12.43
C THR A 337 -5.41 -9.79 -13.45
N VAL A 338 -5.64 -10.06 -14.73
CA VAL A 338 -5.68 -9.10 -15.85
C VAL A 338 -6.98 -9.27 -16.62
N VAL A 339 -7.63 -8.17 -16.94
CA VAL A 339 -8.83 -8.15 -17.79
C VAL A 339 -8.57 -7.41 -19.09
N THR A 340 -9.34 -7.72 -20.12
CA THR A 340 -9.33 -6.99 -21.39
C THR A 340 -10.67 -6.30 -21.59
N ILE A 341 -10.64 -4.98 -21.78
CA ILE A 341 -11.81 -4.12 -22.01
C ILE A 341 -11.71 -3.56 -23.43
N GLN A 342 -12.83 -3.49 -24.15
CA GLN A 342 -12.88 -2.80 -25.44
C GLN A 342 -13.02 -1.30 -25.19
N ASP A 343 -11.95 -0.54 -25.39
CA ASP A 343 -11.96 0.92 -25.30
C ASP A 343 -12.09 1.51 -26.72
N PRO A 344 -13.03 2.46 -26.96
CA PRO A 344 -13.27 2.99 -28.30
C PRO A 344 -12.10 3.78 -28.88
N ARG A 345 -11.16 4.26 -28.03
CA ARG A 345 -10.01 5.08 -28.45
C ARG A 345 -8.79 4.25 -28.80
N VAL A 346 -8.55 3.15 -28.08
CA VAL A 346 -7.32 2.36 -28.16
C VAL A 346 -7.55 0.89 -28.55
N GLY A 347 -8.80 0.46 -28.67
CA GLY A 347 -9.15 -0.94 -28.93
C GLY A 347 -9.05 -1.81 -27.69
N PRO A 348 -8.54 -3.06 -27.79
CA PRO A 348 -8.39 -3.94 -26.65
C PRO A 348 -7.41 -3.37 -25.61
N LEU A 349 -7.92 -2.92 -24.47
CA LEU A 349 -7.14 -2.43 -23.31
C LEU A 349 -7.01 -3.57 -22.30
N ARG A 350 -5.80 -4.08 -22.10
CA ARG A 350 -5.48 -4.98 -21.02
C ARG A 350 -5.15 -4.17 -19.78
N THR A 351 -5.78 -4.48 -18.63
CA THR A 351 -5.67 -3.68 -17.42
C THR A 351 -5.94 -4.53 -16.17
N LEU A 352 -5.91 -3.88 -15.00
CA LEU A 352 -6.17 -4.47 -13.69
C LEU A 352 -7.51 -5.20 -13.63
N ALA A 353 -7.52 -6.44 -13.14
CA ALA A 353 -8.72 -7.11 -12.67
C ALA A 353 -9.17 -6.55 -11.30
N PRO A 354 -10.36 -6.91 -10.78
CA PRO A 354 -10.76 -6.55 -9.43
C PRO A 354 -9.69 -6.87 -8.39
N LEU A 355 -9.54 -6.00 -7.38
CA LEU A 355 -8.46 -6.10 -6.39
C LEU A 355 -8.53 -7.39 -5.57
N VAL A 356 -9.73 -7.86 -5.27
CA VAL A 356 -10.03 -8.99 -4.37
C VAL A 356 -10.97 -9.96 -5.09
N ASP A 357 -10.72 -11.24 -4.97
CA ASP A 357 -11.63 -12.27 -5.45
C ASP A 357 -12.62 -12.69 -4.35
N PHE A 358 -13.89 -12.36 -4.55
CA PHE A 358 -15.03 -12.79 -3.73
C PHE A 358 -15.77 -13.89 -4.47
N GLN A 359 -15.79 -15.10 -3.94
CA GLN A 359 -16.39 -16.23 -4.65
C GLN A 359 -17.91 -16.09 -4.87
N ASP A 360 -18.63 -15.55 -3.89
CA ASP A 360 -20.10 -15.42 -3.98
C ASP A 360 -20.57 -14.05 -4.50
N THR A 361 -19.72 -13.01 -4.40
CA THR A 361 -20.02 -11.64 -4.80
C THR A 361 -18.87 -11.03 -5.61
N PRO A 362 -18.52 -11.64 -6.76
CA PRO A 362 -17.34 -11.26 -7.53
C PRO A 362 -17.41 -9.84 -8.06
N GLY A 363 -16.25 -9.20 -8.18
CA GLY A 363 -16.11 -7.95 -8.90
C GLY A 363 -16.26 -8.17 -10.40
N THR A 364 -16.92 -7.24 -11.07
CA THR A 364 -17.12 -7.27 -12.52
C THR A 364 -16.67 -5.96 -13.13
N PRO A 365 -15.52 -5.91 -13.79
CA PRO A 365 -15.07 -4.72 -14.48
C PRO A 365 -16.09 -4.31 -15.54
N SER A 366 -16.51 -3.06 -15.53
CA SER A 366 -17.54 -2.53 -16.42
C SER A 366 -16.94 -1.50 -17.37
N GLY A 367 -17.13 -1.69 -18.67
CA GLY A 367 -16.94 -0.70 -19.73
C GLY A 367 -15.61 0.06 -19.78
N PRO A 368 -15.41 0.89 -20.80
CA PRO A 368 -14.27 1.81 -20.93
C PRO A 368 -14.39 3.02 -20.00
N ALA A 369 -13.35 3.82 -19.94
CA ALA A 369 -13.40 5.14 -19.30
C ALA A 369 -14.24 6.11 -20.18
N PRO A 370 -15.00 7.03 -19.57
CA PRO A 370 -15.88 7.93 -20.34
C PRO A 370 -15.08 9.02 -21.08
N ASP A 371 -15.67 9.53 -22.16
CA ASP A 371 -15.24 10.79 -22.74
C ASP A 371 -15.68 11.98 -21.86
N VAL A 372 -15.09 13.16 -22.11
CA VAL A 372 -15.39 14.37 -21.33
C VAL A 372 -16.89 14.70 -21.45
N GLY A 373 -17.60 14.67 -20.34
CA GLY A 373 -19.02 15.01 -20.26
C GLY A 373 -19.98 14.04 -20.95
N GLN A 374 -19.52 12.85 -21.35
CA GLN A 374 -20.28 11.86 -22.13
C GLN A 374 -21.69 11.61 -21.58
N HIS A 375 -21.87 11.63 -20.27
CA HIS A 375 -23.14 11.28 -19.61
C HIS A 375 -23.81 12.47 -18.93
N THR A 376 -23.32 13.72 -19.14
CA THR A 376 -23.81 14.91 -18.44
C THR A 376 -25.31 15.10 -18.57
N THR A 377 -25.83 15.13 -19.78
CA THR A 377 -27.27 15.36 -20.04
C THR A 377 -28.13 14.27 -19.45
N GLU A 378 -27.79 13.00 -19.72
CA GLU A 378 -28.53 11.84 -19.24
C GLU A 378 -28.65 11.81 -17.72
N VAL A 379 -27.49 12.01 -17.02
CA VAL A 379 -27.45 11.97 -15.55
C VAL A 379 -28.22 13.13 -14.95
N LEU A 380 -28.05 14.35 -15.47
CA LEU A 380 -28.77 15.52 -14.95
C LEU A 380 -30.29 15.43 -15.20
N GLU A 381 -30.73 14.86 -16.32
CA GLU A 381 -32.15 14.63 -16.59
C GLU A 381 -32.75 13.57 -15.66
N ARG A 382 -32.05 12.43 -15.44
CA ARG A 382 -32.46 11.36 -14.56
C ARG A 382 -32.61 11.82 -13.11
N LEU A 383 -31.72 12.69 -12.64
CA LEU A 383 -31.67 13.16 -11.25
C LEU A 383 -32.40 14.49 -11.04
N ARG A 384 -33.07 15.06 -12.05
CA ARG A 384 -33.99 16.19 -11.84
C ARG A 384 -35.03 15.80 -10.79
N PRO A 385 -35.32 16.68 -9.80
CA PRO A 385 -36.36 16.41 -8.84
C PRO A 385 -37.68 16.19 -9.60
N GLN A 386 -38.08 14.94 -9.71
CA GLN A 386 -39.49 14.68 -10.03
C GLN A 386 -40.27 15.21 -8.84
N ALA A 387 -41.35 15.97 -9.11
CA ALA A 387 -42.28 16.44 -8.08
C ALA A 387 -42.98 15.24 -7.44
N THR A 388 -42.26 14.47 -6.68
CA THR A 388 -42.74 13.36 -5.87
C THR A 388 -43.08 13.93 -4.51
N THR A 389 -44.33 13.89 -4.18
CA THR A 389 -44.88 14.01 -2.82
C THR A 389 -43.90 13.38 -1.84
N ALA A 390 -43.37 14.24 -0.95
CA ALA A 390 -42.51 13.80 0.15
C ALA A 390 -43.21 12.65 0.87
N SER A 391 -42.73 11.45 0.69
CA SER A 391 -43.04 10.32 1.56
C SER A 391 -42.35 10.60 2.90
N THR A 392 -43.04 11.29 3.77
CA THR A 392 -42.72 11.40 5.19
C THR A 392 -43.03 10.07 5.88
N GLY A 393 -42.32 9.03 5.50
CA GLY A 393 -42.24 7.76 6.19
C GLY A 393 -40.94 7.71 6.98
N MET A 394 -40.78 8.55 7.98
CA MET A 394 -39.87 8.23 9.08
C MET A 394 -40.44 7.03 9.80
N ALA A 395 -40.00 5.82 9.45
CA ALA A 395 -40.07 4.72 10.40
C ALA A 395 -39.34 5.21 11.67
N GLU A 396 -39.95 5.20 12.80
CA GLU A 396 -39.33 5.33 14.11
C GLU A 396 -38.28 4.22 14.21
N THR A 397 -37.06 4.48 13.72
CA THR A 397 -35.90 3.64 13.97
C THR A 397 -35.58 3.80 15.45
N ALA A 398 -35.65 2.70 16.18
CA ALA A 398 -35.10 2.59 17.52
C ALA A 398 -33.75 3.33 17.52
N THR A 399 -33.55 4.20 18.48
CA THR A 399 -32.33 5.02 18.65
C THR A 399 -31.17 4.08 18.88
N ILE A 400 -30.57 3.56 17.78
CA ILE A 400 -29.32 2.79 17.89
C ILE A 400 -28.22 3.81 18.18
N THR A 401 -27.60 3.64 19.34
CA THR A 401 -26.49 4.50 19.78
C THR A 401 -25.36 4.43 18.76
N MET A 402 -24.81 5.57 18.38
CA MET A 402 -23.63 5.64 17.50
C MET A 402 -22.48 4.82 18.09
N PRO A 403 -21.82 3.94 17.31
CA PRO A 403 -20.70 3.17 17.82
C PRO A 403 -19.53 4.08 18.18
N ALA A 404 -18.75 3.71 19.19
CA ALA A 404 -17.57 4.50 19.62
C ALA A 404 -16.50 4.60 18.52
N HIS A 405 -16.34 3.54 17.73
CA HIS A 405 -15.37 3.44 16.63
C HIS A 405 -16.03 2.80 15.41
N PRO A 406 -15.50 3.02 14.18
CA PRO A 406 -16.16 2.57 12.95
C PRO A 406 -16.41 1.05 12.87
N LEU A 407 -15.48 0.24 13.41
CA LEU A 407 -15.58 -1.22 13.40
C LEU A 407 -15.85 -1.82 14.80
N SER A 408 -16.44 -1.04 15.72
CA SER A 408 -16.90 -1.58 17.00
C SER A 408 -17.82 -2.79 16.79
N GLY A 409 -17.59 -3.86 17.55
CA GLY A 409 -18.34 -5.11 17.46
C GLY A 409 -17.89 -6.08 16.37
N VAL A 410 -16.88 -5.76 15.58
CA VAL A 410 -16.26 -6.70 14.62
C VAL A 410 -15.11 -7.44 15.29
N THR A 411 -15.09 -8.77 15.18
CA THR A 411 -14.02 -9.64 15.69
C THR A 411 -13.30 -10.36 14.56
N ILE A 412 -11.97 -10.19 14.48
CA ILE A 412 -11.09 -10.77 13.46
C ILE A 412 -10.11 -11.74 14.12
N LEU A 413 -10.06 -12.99 13.65
CA LEU A 413 -9.01 -13.95 13.98
C LEU A 413 -7.90 -13.84 12.95
N ASP A 414 -6.72 -13.42 13.39
CA ASP A 414 -5.54 -13.24 12.55
C ASP A 414 -4.55 -14.38 12.78
N LEU A 415 -4.58 -15.38 11.90
CA LEU A 415 -3.66 -16.51 11.85
C LEU A 415 -2.50 -16.26 10.87
N ALA A 416 -2.48 -15.11 10.19
CA ALA A 416 -1.43 -14.79 9.24
C ALA A 416 -0.08 -14.59 9.93
N THR A 417 1.00 -14.86 9.19
CA THR A 417 2.38 -14.78 9.71
C THR A 417 3.19 -13.74 8.93
N ILE A 418 4.30 -13.30 9.50
CA ILE A 418 5.28 -12.37 8.97
C ILE A 418 4.69 -10.94 8.94
N GLN A 419 4.27 -10.40 7.79
CA GLN A 419 3.92 -8.98 7.70
C GLN A 419 2.64 -8.66 6.91
N ALA A 420 2.52 -9.10 5.67
CA ALA A 420 1.45 -8.66 4.78
C ALA A 420 0.04 -8.88 5.36
N GLY A 421 -0.26 -10.08 5.83
CA GLY A 421 -1.54 -10.41 6.49
C GLY A 421 -1.70 -9.71 7.84
N PRO A 422 -0.76 -9.89 8.78
CA PRO A 422 -0.90 -9.31 10.13
C PRO A 422 -1.02 -7.79 10.13
N TYR A 423 -0.29 -7.10 9.26
CA TYR A 423 -0.41 -5.64 9.17
C TYR A 423 -1.77 -5.21 8.59
N GLY A 424 -2.33 -5.96 7.62
CA GLY A 424 -3.67 -5.71 7.11
C GLY A 424 -4.73 -5.75 8.22
N ALA A 425 -4.66 -6.75 9.11
CA ALA A 425 -5.55 -6.85 10.27
C ALA A 425 -5.30 -5.72 11.30
N ALA A 426 -4.05 -5.27 11.50
CA ALA A 426 -3.74 -4.15 12.39
C ALA A 426 -4.35 -2.82 11.91
N LEU A 427 -4.42 -2.59 10.60
CA LEU A 427 -5.10 -1.42 10.03
C LEU A 427 -6.60 -1.38 10.39
N LEU A 428 -7.23 -2.53 10.59
CA LEU A 428 -8.63 -2.62 11.02
C LEU A 428 -8.78 -2.53 12.55
N ALA A 429 -7.76 -2.96 13.31
CA ALA A 429 -7.70 -2.70 14.76
C ALA A 429 -7.67 -1.19 15.05
N ASP A 430 -6.97 -0.41 14.24
CA ASP A 430 -6.95 1.06 14.31
C ASP A 430 -8.34 1.69 14.02
N LEU A 431 -9.23 0.97 13.36
CA LEU A 431 -10.64 1.37 13.15
C LEU A 431 -11.60 0.84 14.26
N GLY A 432 -11.06 0.21 15.29
CA GLY A 432 -11.82 -0.27 16.44
C GLY A 432 -12.31 -1.73 16.35
N ALA A 433 -11.88 -2.52 15.36
CA ALA A 433 -12.11 -3.96 15.35
C ALA A 433 -11.34 -4.65 16.49
N ARG A 434 -11.94 -5.66 17.10
CA ARG A 434 -11.25 -6.59 18.00
C ARG A 434 -10.46 -7.58 17.16
N VAL A 435 -9.15 -7.52 17.19
CA VAL A 435 -8.28 -8.43 16.42
C VAL A 435 -7.56 -9.36 17.39
N ILE A 436 -7.78 -10.66 17.26
CA ILE A 436 -7.10 -11.70 18.02
C ILE A 436 -6.04 -12.32 17.14
N LYS A 437 -4.78 -12.00 17.42
CA LYS A 437 -3.62 -12.61 16.77
C LYS A 437 -3.35 -13.98 17.39
N VAL A 438 -3.32 -14.99 16.54
CA VAL A 438 -3.07 -16.38 16.95
C VAL A 438 -1.67 -16.78 16.52
N ASP A 439 -0.81 -17.10 17.49
CA ASP A 439 0.58 -17.52 17.30
C ASP A 439 0.81 -18.95 17.78
N ALA A 440 1.78 -19.63 17.16
CA ALA A 440 2.19 -20.96 17.58
C ALA A 440 3.01 -20.92 18.89
N THR A 441 2.98 -22.02 19.64
CA THR A 441 3.75 -22.20 20.89
C THR A 441 5.17 -22.74 20.68
N ASP A 442 5.65 -22.84 19.44
CA ASP A 442 6.98 -23.41 19.15
C ASP A 442 8.09 -22.49 19.64
N ARG A 443 8.69 -22.85 20.80
CA ARG A 443 9.81 -22.14 21.41
C ARG A 443 11.05 -22.04 20.51
N ARG A 444 11.25 -22.97 19.58
CA ARG A 444 12.37 -22.92 18.62
C ARG A 444 12.27 -21.73 17.66
N LEU A 445 11.11 -21.08 17.58
CA LEU A 445 10.94 -19.81 16.89
C LEU A 445 11.41 -18.61 17.72
N ASP A 446 11.47 -18.72 19.05
CA ASP A 446 11.79 -17.63 19.99
C ASP A 446 13.29 -17.58 20.39
N GLU A 447 13.97 -18.69 20.53
CA GLU A 447 15.38 -18.73 20.92
C GLU A 447 16.31 -18.37 19.73
N GLY A 448 16.50 -17.08 19.48
CA GLY A 448 17.46 -16.53 18.52
C GLY A 448 16.89 -15.85 17.27
N ARG A 449 15.58 -15.77 17.09
CA ARG A 449 14.94 -15.10 15.95
C ARG A 449 14.45 -13.70 16.20
N ARG A 450 14.29 -13.26 17.43
CA ARG A 450 14.00 -11.86 17.72
C ARG A 450 15.27 -11.02 17.63
N SER A 451 15.78 -10.91 16.40
CA SER A 451 16.65 -9.77 16.12
C SER A 451 15.89 -8.49 16.48
N THR A 452 16.61 -7.47 16.89
CA THR A 452 16.06 -6.12 17.13
C THR A 452 15.13 -5.68 15.97
N ALA A 453 15.45 -6.08 14.74
CA ALA A 453 14.63 -5.82 13.56
C ALA A 453 13.25 -6.51 13.59
N GLN A 454 13.15 -7.74 14.10
CA GLN A 454 11.86 -8.44 14.22
C GLN A 454 11.00 -7.83 15.34
N ALA A 455 11.60 -7.50 16.48
CA ALA A 455 10.87 -6.81 17.55
C ALA A 455 10.31 -5.45 17.09
N MET A 456 11.03 -4.75 16.22
CA MET A 456 10.56 -3.50 15.61
C MET A 456 9.43 -3.72 14.60
N ALA A 457 9.51 -4.75 13.76
CA ALA A 457 8.42 -5.09 12.83
C ALA A 457 7.15 -5.49 13.59
N ASP A 458 7.28 -6.22 14.70
CA ASP A 458 6.16 -6.64 15.52
C ASP A 458 5.42 -5.46 16.16
N THR A 459 6.07 -4.32 16.44
CA THR A 459 5.40 -3.13 17.00
C THR A 459 4.27 -2.60 16.13
N ARG A 460 4.28 -2.86 14.84
CA ARG A 460 3.20 -2.42 13.94
C ARG A 460 2.22 -3.55 13.62
N THR A 461 2.71 -4.74 13.33
CA THR A 461 1.88 -5.89 12.93
C THR A 461 1.01 -6.41 14.08
N TYR A 462 1.41 -6.14 15.33
CA TYR A 462 0.65 -6.52 16.53
C TYR A 462 -0.05 -5.33 17.21
N ALA A 463 0.17 -4.11 16.75
CA ALA A 463 -0.44 -2.93 17.36
C ALA A 463 -1.96 -3.05 17.46
N GLY A 464 -2.50 -2.78 18.65
CA GLY A 464 -3.94 -2.79 18.91
C GLY A 464 -4.60 -4.17 19.01
N LYS A 465 -3.84 -5.25 18.90
CA LYS A 465 -4.38 -6.63 18.92
C LYS A 465 -4.37 -7.26 20.32
N GLU A 466 -5.16 -8.31 20.46
CA GLU A 466 -5.02 -9.30 21.53
C GLU A 466 -4.15 -10.47 21.01
N CYS A 467 -3.26 -11.05 21.84
CA CYS A 467 -2.37 -12.14 21.44
C CYS A 467 -2.67 -13.42 22.20
N LEU A 468 -2.96 -14.48 21.42
CA LEU A 468 -3.15 -15.85 21.87
C LEU A 468 -2.00 -16.72 21.35
N GLN A 469 -1.33 -17.46 22.25
CA GLN A 469 -0.41 -18.53 21.82
C GLN A 469 -1.06 -19.89 22.02
N VAL A 470 -1.16 -20.67 20.94
CA VAL A 470 -1.79 -21.99 20.94
C VAL A 470 -1.19 -22.89 19.85
N ASP A 471 -0.97 -24.16 20.19
CA ASP A 471 -0.53 -25.19 19.24
C ASP A 471 -1.73 -25.80 18.50
N LEU A 472 -1.97 -25.31 17.27
CA LEU A 472 -3.03 -25.80 16.39
C LEU A 472 -2.78 -27.20 15.81
N GLN A 473 -1.62 -27.84 16.08
CA GLN A 473 -1.39 -29.21 15.67
C GLN A 473 -2.02 -30.22 16.64
N THR A 474 -2.38 -29.76 17.85
CA THR A 474 -3.02 -30.60 18.88
C THR A 474 -4.54 -30.56 18.76
N PRO A 475 -5.25 -31.64 19.17
CA PRO A 475 -6.73 -31.65 19.21
C PRO A 475 -7.30 -30.54 20.10
N GLU A 476 -6.69 -30.26 21.24
CA GLU A 476 -7.10 -29.24 22.17
C GLU A 476 -6.90 -27.84 21.60
N GLY A 477 -5.77 -27.59 20.92
CA GLY A 477 -5.55 -26.32 20.23
C GLY A 477 -6.56 -26.07 19.12
N LYS A 478 -6.92 -27.11 18.34
CA LYS A 478 -8.02 -27.04 17.37
C LYS A 478 -9.36 -26.75 18.03
N ALA A 479 -9.67 -27.38 19.16
CA ALA A 479 -10.89 -27.11 19.90
C ALA A 479 -10.98 -25.65 20.41
N ILE A 480 -9.86 -25.06 20.82
CA ILE A 480 -9.78 -23.66 21.23
C ILE A 480 -10.09 -22.74 20.04
N ILE A 481 -9.41 -22.95 18.89
CA ILE A 481 -9.62 -22.08 17.72
C ILE A 481 -11.04 -22.22 17.15
N HIS A 482 -11.64 -23.40 17.16
CA HIS A 482 -13.01 -23.61 16.72
C HIS A 482 -14.03 -22.85 17.58
N LYS A 483 -13.83 -22.78 18.91
CA LYS A 483 -14.65 -21.94 19.79
C LYS A 483 -14.52 -20.44 19.47
N LEU A 484 -13.34 -19.98 19.03
CA LEU A 484 -13.15 -18.59 18.57
C LEU A 484 -13.83 -18.37 17.22
N ILE A 485 -13.70 -19.29 16.25
CA ILE A 485 -14.34 -19.23 14.94
C ILE A 485 -15.85 -19.09 15.08
N ALA A 486 -16.47 -19.81 16.02
CA ALA A 486 -17.90 -19.72 16.28
C ALA A 486 -18.39 -18.32 16.68
N LYS A 487 -17.51 -17.47 17.19
CA LYS A 487 -17.81 -16.10 17.65
C LYS A 487 -17.23 -15.00 16.76
N ALA A 488 -16.34 -15.34 15.81
CA ALA A 488 -15.64 -14.38 14.97
C ALA A 488 -16.47 -13.95 13.75
N ASP A 489 -16.16 -12.78 13.23
CA ASP A 489 -16.68 -12.27 11.95
C ASP A 489 -15.77 -12.65 10.79
N VAL A 490 -14.46 -12.71 11.03
CA VAL A 490 -13.42 -12.93 10.01
C VAL A 490 -12.37 -13.87 10.57
N LEU A 491 -11.90 -14.81 9.72
CA LEU A 491 -10.63 -15.52 9.89
C LEU A 491 -9.72 -15.14 8.73
N SER A 492 -8.50 -14.69 9.03
CA SER A 492 -7.51 -14.30 8.03
C SER A 492 -6.22 -15.11 8.18
N HIS A 493 -5.69 -15.66 7.08
CA HIS A 493 -4.43 -16.38 7.08
C HIS A 493 -3.67 -16.28 5.74
N ASN A 494 -2.37 -16.59 5.79
CA ASN A 494 -1.50 -16.66 4.62
C ASN A 494 -0.76 -18.00 4.52
N TYR A 495 -1.40 -19.06 4.94
CA TYR A 495 -0.86 -20.39 4.86
C TYR A 495 -0.75 -20.85 3.39
N ARG A 496 0.25 -21.68 3.11
CA ARG A 496 0.32 -22.39 1.83
C ARG A 496 -0.86 -23.34 1.68
N LEU A 497 -1.26 -23.58 0.43
CA LEU A 497 -2.33 -24.51 0.09
C LEU A 497 -2.09 -25.88 0.74
N GLY A 498 -3.11 -26.44 1.39
CA GLY A 498 -3.09 -27.69 2.14
C GLY A 498 -2.72 -27.56 3.62
N VAL A 499 -2.32 -26.39 4.10
CA VAL A 499 -1.98 -26.18 5.53
C VAL A 499 -3.23 -25.86 6.35
N ALA A 500 -4.14 -25.05 5.84
CA ALA A 500 -5.38 -24.70 6.52
C ALA A 500 -6.22 -25.96 6.78
N GLU A 501 -6.33 -26.84 5.80
CA GLU A 501 -7.04 -28.13 5.88
C GLU A 501 -6.44 -29.02 6.96
N ARG A 502 -5.11 -29.14 7.02
CA ARG A 502 -4.42 -29.92 8.05
C ARG A 502 -4.68 -29.37 9.45
N LEU A 503 -4.78 -28.05 9.58
CA LEU A 503 -5.06 -27.37 10.84
C LEU A 503 -6.55 -27.29 11.16
N GLN A 504 -7.43 -27.68 10.22
CA GLN A 504 -8.89 -27.60 10.33
C GLN A 504 -9.39 -26.15 10.55
N VAL A 505 -8.80 -25.23 9.78
CA VAL A 505 -9.18 -23.82 9.68
C VAL A 505 -9.41 -23.41 8.23
N ASP A 506 -9.64 -24.38 7.35
CA ASP A 506 -10.07 -24.21 5.96
C ASP A 506 -11.52 -23.72 5.87
N TRP A 507 -11.93 -23.28 4.68
CA TRP A 507 -13.28 -22.74 4.46
C TRP A 507 -14.38 -23.73 4.81
N GLU A 508 -14.28 -24.96 4.36
CA GLU A 508 -15.27 -26.01 4.54
C GLU A 508 -15.50 -26.30 6.03
N THR A 509 -14.44 -26.38 6.82
CA THR A 509 -14.50 -26.53 8.27
C THR A 509 -15.08 -25.30 8.94
N CYS A 510 -14.62 -24.11 8.54
CA CYS A 510 -15.06 -22.85 9.13
C CYS A 510 -16.54 -22.57 8.85
N GLN A 511 -17.02 -22.82 7.63
CA GLN A 511 -18.41 -22.64 7.24
C GLN A 511 -19.40 -23.51 8.06
N GLN A 512 -18.99 -24.73 8.39
CA GLN A 512 -19.80 -25.64 9.23
C GLN A 512 -19.94 -25.11 10.67
N ILE A 513 -18.89 -24.45 11.18
CA ILE A 513 -18.87 -23.88 12.54
C ILE A 513 -19.63 -22.56 12.57
N ASN A 514 -19.40 -21.69 11.59
CA ASN A 514 -19.96 -20.35 11.51
C ASN A 514 -20.26 -19.95 10.05
N PRO A 515 -21.49 -20.15 9.56
CA PRO A 515 -21.89 -19.82 8.20
C PRO A 515 -21.80 -18.33 7.82
N ARG A 516 -21.60 -17.45 8.81
CA ARG A 516 -21.45 -16.01 8.60
C ARG A 516 -19.97 -15.55 8.57
N LEU A 517 -19.03 -16.46 8.82
CA LEU A 517 -17.61 -16.14 8.85
C LEU A 517 -17.11 -15.74 7.46
N LEU A 518 -16.32 -14.68 7.36
CA LEU A 518 -15.50 -14.42 6.19
C LEU A 518 -14.18 -15.16 6.34
N HIS A 519 -13.85 -15.97 5.35
CA HIS A 519 -12.59 -16.72 5.31
C HIS A 519 -11.64 -16.06 4.33
N VAL A 520 -10.63 -15.33 4.85
CA VAL A 520 -9.73 -14.52 4.04
C VAL A 520 -8.38 -15.22 3.90
N TRP A 521 -8.07 -15.64 2.68
CA TRP A 521 -6.77 -16.20 2.34
C TRP A 521 -5.94 -15.24 1.49
N MET A 522 -4.65 -15.10 1.83
CA MET A 522 -3.70 -14.30 1.08
C MET A 522 -2.49 -15.16 0.68
N GLY A 523 -2.33 -15.39 -0.63
CA GLY A 523 -1.19 -16.09 -1.22
C GLY A 523 -0.28 -15.15 -2.03
N THR A 524 0.89 -15.64 -2.45
CA THR A 524 1.74 -14.86 -3.36
C THR A 524 1.23 -14.96 -4.79
N TYR A 525 1.08 -16.18 -5.30
CA TYR A 525 0.81 -16.47 -6.71
C TYR A 525 -0.66 -16.75 -7.05
N GLY A 526 -1.53 -16.91 -6.05
CA GLY A 526 -2.90 -17.37 -6.23
C GLY A 526 -3.05 -18.88 -6.06
N GLU A 527 -4.27 -19.38 -6.27
CA GLU A 527 -4.62 -20.80 -6.04
C GLU A 527 -4.40 -21.68 -7.26
N HIS A 528 -4.32 -21.08 -8.46
CA HIS A 528 -4.30 -21.79 -9.73
C HIS A 528 -2.94 -21.74 -10.43
N GLY A 529 -2.68 -22.77 -11.23
CA GLY A 529 -1.47 -22.90 -12.03
C GLY A 529 -0.28 -23.52 -11.30
N GLU A 530 0.82 -23.69 -12.01
CA GLU A 530 2.03 -24.38 -11.52
C GLU A 530 2.75 -23.66 -10.38
N HIS A 531 2.54 -22.34 -10.27
CA HIS A 531 3.16 -21.50 -9.22
C HIS A 531 2.40 -21.53 -7.89
N ALA A 532 1.15 -22.01 -7.82
CA ALA A 532 0.26 -21.88 -6.68
C ALA A 532 0.86 -22.42 -5.35
N ARG A 533 1.63 -23.49 -5.40
CA ARG A 533 2.24 -24.12 -4.20
C ARG A 533 3.66 -23.62 -3.89
N ARG A 534 4.23 -22.75 -4.72
CA ARG A 534 5.58 -22.23 -4.52
C ARG A 534 5.65 -21.26 -3.35
N PRO A 535 6.80 -21.19 -2.66
CA PRO A 535 7.03 -20.12 -1.69
C PRO A 535 7.15 -18.79 -2.39
N GLY A 536 6.57 -17.77 -1.81
CA GLY A 536 6.75 -16.39 -2.23
C GLY A 536 6.85 -15.50 -1.01
N ALA A 537 7.58 -14.39 -1.14
CA ALA A 537 7.79 -13.44 -0.06
C ALA A 537 8.11 -12.07 -0.64
N HIS A 538 8.22 -11.09 0.22
CA HIS A 538 8.37 -9.65 0.00
C HIS A 538 8.94 -9.22 -1.37
N PRO A 539 10.14 -9.62 -1.85
CA PRO A 539 10.70 -9.06 -3.08
C PRO A 539 10.10 -9.66 -4.37
N ILE A 540 9.44 -10.81 -4.30
CA ILE A 540 8.94 -11.52 -5.49
C ILE A 540 7.88 -10.72 -6.26
N PRO A 541 6.83 -10.18 -5.63
CA PRO A 541 5.83 -9.37 -6.35
C PRO A 541 6.42 -8.11 -6.97
N GLY A 542 7.36 -7.45 -6.29
CA GLY A 542 8.05 -6.28 -6.84
C GLY A 542 8.84 -6.59 -8.10
N ALA A 543 9.49 -7.76 -8.17
CA ALA A 543 10.22 -8.22 -9.35
C ALA A 543 9.27 -8.57 -10.51
N ILE A 544 8.15 -9.28 -10.25
CA ILE A 544 7.22 -9.73 -11.29
C ILE A 544 6.36 -8.58 -11.83
N MET A 545 5.81 -7.73 -10.94
CA MET A 545 4.78 -6.75 -11.29
C MET A 545 5.31 -5.41 -11.78
N GLY A 546 6.62 -5.29 -12.02
CA GLY A 546 7.26 -4.15 -12.65
C GLY A 546 7.67 -3.02 -11.70
N GLY A 547 7.22 -3.00 -10.45
CA GLY A 547 7.54 -1.92 -9.52
C GLY A 547 9.03 -1.78 -9.24
N ALA A 548 9.76 -2.90 -9.10
CA ALA A 548 11.21 -2.87 -8.92
C ALA A 548 11.95 -2.33 -10.18
N MET A 549 11.53 -2.76 -11.38
CA MET A 549 12.09 -2.27 -12.65
C MET A 549 11.85 -0.76 -12.81
N ARG A 550 10.65 -0.28 -12.47
CA ARG A 550 10.34 1.15 -12.50
C ARG A 550 11.21 1.93 -11.53
N GLN A 551 11.41 1.44 -10.30
CA GLN A 551 12.26 2.09 -9.30
C GLN A 551 13.74 2.06 -9.67
N MET A 552 14.20 1.06 -10.40
CA MET A 552 15.58 1.01 -10.92
C MET A 552 15.88 2.08 -11.96
N GLY A 553 14.87 2.54 -12.70
CA GLY A 553 15.04 3.55 -13.74
C GLY A 553 15.84 3.06 -14.94
N ARG A 554 16.38 4.01 -15.72
CA ARG A 554 17.11 3.72 -16.98
C ARG A 554 18.52 3.15 -16.77
N GLY A 555 19.08 3.29 -15.56
CA GLY A 555 20.46 2.85 -15.26
C GLY A 555 20.57 1.39 -14.84
N MET A 556 19.47 0.77 -14.45
CA MET A 556 19.46 -0.59 -13.89
C MET A 556 18.22 -1.38 -14.33
N PRO A 557 18.28 -2.73 -14.40
CA PRO A 557 19.53 -3.50 -14.34
C PRO A 557 20.40 -3.23 -15.60
N PRO A 558 21.72 -3.51 -15.54
CA PRO A 558 22.57 -3.44 -16.73
C PRO A 558 22.02 -4.31 -17.85
N ALA A 559 22.22 -3.88 -19.10
CA ALA A 559 21.77 -4.64 -20.28
C ALA A 559 22.33 -6.08 -20.25
N PRO A 560 21.60 -7.07 -20.77
CA PRO A 560 22.01 -8.48 -20.70
C PRO A 560 23.39 -8.77 -21.32
N ASP A 561 23.78 -8.04 -22.37
CA ASP A 561 25.05 -8.15 -23.08
C ASP A 561 26.21 -7.39 -22.40
N THR A 562 25.96 -6.65 -21.33
CA THR A 562 27.00 -5.95 -20.57
C THR A 562 27.94 -6.96 -19.92
N VAL A 563 29.26 -6.83 -20.23
CA VAL A 563 30.30 -7.65 -19.57
C VAL A 563 30.51 -7.08 -18.16
N MET A 564 30.41 -7.92 -17.15
CA MET A 564 30.57 -7.53 -15.75
C MET A 564 31.45 -8.55 -15.01
N ASP A 565 32.35 -8.06 -14.18
CA ASP A 565 33.05 -8.91 -13.23
C ASP A 565 32.21 -9.19 -11.96
N ILE A 566 32.73 -9.99 -11.04
CA ILE A 566 31.98 -10.41 -9.86
C ILE A 566 31.74 -9.28 -8.85
N GLU A 567 32.63 -8.29 -8.80
CA GLU A 567 32.49 -7.13 -7.91
C GLU A 567 31.46 -6.14 -8.46
N GLU A 568 31.43 -5.92 -9.76
CA GLU A 568 30.39 -5.13 -10.45
C GLU A 568 29.01 -5.77 -10.30
N ILE A 569 28.93 -7.11 -10.41
CA ILE A 569 27.69 -7.85 -10.16
C ILE A 569 27.25 -7.69 -8.70
N ALA A 570 28.18 -7.78 -7.75
CA ALA A 570 27.87 -7.62 -6.33
C ALA A 570 27.41 -6.19 -5.99
N GLU A 571 27.96 -5.18 -6.65
CA GLU A 571 27.52 -3.78 -6.51
C GLU A 571 26.11 -3.59 -7.10
N ALA A 572 25.87 -4.07 -8.31
CA ALA A 572 24.55 -4.04 -8.95
C ALA A 572 23.49 -4.77 -8.10
N THR A 573 23.85 -5.91 -7.50
CA THR A 573 22.98 -6.65 -6.56
C THR A 573 22.53 -5.76 -5.38
N ARG A 574 23.43 -4.94 -4.82
CA ARG A 574 23.09 -4.02 -3.72
C ARG A 574 22.10 -2.95 -4.14
N TRP A 575 22.27 -2.39 -5.33
CA TRP A 575 21.36 -1.40 -5.89
C TRP A 575 19.98 -2.02 -6.16
N ILE A 576 19.93 -3.11 -6.93
CA ILE A 576 18.68 -3.78 -7.32
C ILE A 576 17.89 -4.21 -6.08
N MET A 577 18.54 -4.70 -5.04
CA MET A 577 17.88 -5.08 -3.79
C MET A 577 17.10 -3.94 -3.14
N LYS A 578 17.58 -2.69 -3.26
CA LYS A 578 16.91 -1.52 -2.71
C LYS A 578 15.71 -1.05 -3.53
N SER A 579 15.49 -1.60 -4.73
CA SER A 579 14.38 -1.20 -5.62
C SER A 579 13.05 -1.85 -5.28
N ASN A 580 13.03 -2.84 -4.39
CA ASN A 580 11.81 -3.56 -3.96
C ASN A 580 11.17 -2.88 -2.75
N TRP A 581 10.50 -1.74 -2.96
CA TRP A 581 9.86 -0.99 -1.87
C TRP A 581 8.43 -1.42 -1.61
N GLY A 582 8.20 -1.95 -0.40
CA GLY A 582 6.91 -2.11 0.23
C GLY A 582 5.94 -3.17 -0.32
N PRO A 583 6.34 -4.25 -1.03
CA PRO A 583 5.38 -5.23 -1.52
C PRO A 583 4.49 -5.87 -0.45
N ASP A 584 5.00 -6.10 0.76
CA ASP A 584 4.20 -6.60 1.89
C ASP A 584 3.15 -5.57 2.33
N GLN A 585 3.54 -4.30 2.48
CA GLN A 585 2.63 -3.23 2.91
C GLN A 585 1.57 -2.94 1.85
N ASN A 586 1.96 -2.95 0.57
CA ASN A 586 1.03 -2.83 -0.55
C ASN A 586 -0.05 -3.91 -0.47
N THR A 587 0.35 -5.14 -0.14
CA THR A 587 -0.55 -6.28 0.06
C THR A 587 -1.39 -6.12 1.34
N SER A 588 -0.83 -5.60 2.42
CA SER A 588 -1.57 -5.35 3.67
C SER A 588 -2.73 -4.38 3.46
N ALA A 589 -2.53 -3.35 2.64
CA ALA A 589 -3.59 -2.42 2.28
C ALA A 589 -4.75 -3.13 1.55
N ALA A 590 -4.42 -4.04 0.62
CA ALA A 590 -5.41 -4.86 -0.08
C ALA A 590 -6.12 -5.86 0.85
N VAL A 591 -5.40 -6.49 1.79
CA VAL A 591 -5.99 -7.39 2.80
C VAL A 591 -7.04 -6.66 3.65
N ALA A 592 -6.68 -5.50 4.19
CA ALA A 592 -7.62 -4.70 4.98
C ALA A 592 -8.85 -4.27 4.16
N THR A 593 -8.65 -3.89 2.91
CA THR A 593 -9.72 -3.55 1.97
C THR A 593 -10.60 -4.76 1.65
N GLY A 594 -10.02 -5.93 1.40
CA GLY A 594 -10.76 -7.17 1.16
C GLY A 594 -11.64 -7.56 2.34
N ILE A 595 -11.11 -7.46 3.55
CA ILE A 595 -11.89 -7.74 4.76
C ILE A 595 -13.10 -6.79 4.88
N ILE A 596 -12.90 -5.49 4.72
CA ILE A 596 -14.01 -4.54 4.93
C ILE A 596 -15.08 -4.59 3.82
N LEU A 597 -14.68 -4.84 2.57
CA LEU A 597 -15.62 -5.12 1.48
C LEU A 597 -16.38 -6.42 1.72
N GLY A 598 -15.70 -7.48 2.17
CA GLY A 598 -16.32 -8.75 2.55
C GLY A 598 -17.32 -8.59 3.69
N LEU A 599 -17.01 -7.80 4.72
CA LEU A 599 -17.95 -7.47 5.80
C LEU A 599 -19.22 -6.81 5.25
N ARG A 600 -19.09 -5.87 4.31
CA ARG A 600 -20.23 -5.26 3.66
C ARG A 600 -21.04 -6.27 2.83
N ALA A 601 -20.36 -7.12 2.04
CA ALA A 601 -21.04 -8.19 1.30
C ALA A 601 -21.82 -9.11 2.23
N ARG A 602 -21.24 -9.51 3.36
CA ARG A 602 -21.92 -10.31 4.39
C ARG A 602 -23.12 -9.58 5.00
N ASP A 603 -22.98 -8.29 5.29
CA ASP A 603 -24.07 -7.51 5.88
C ASP A 603 -25.25 -7.39 4.87
N LEU A 604 -24.99 -7.37 3.56
CA LEU A 604 -26.02 -7.38 2.51
C LEU A 604 -26.64 -8.76 2.27
N THR A 605 -25.82 -9.82 2.31
CA THR A 605 -26.27 -11.19 1.95
C THR A 605 -26.70 -12.04 3.15
N GLY A 606 -26.29 -11.65 4.35
CA GLY A 606 -26.46 -12.44 5.57
C GLY A 606 -25.50 -13.63 5.73
N LYS A 607 -24.61 -13.87 4.74
CA LYS A 607 -23.70 -15.03 4.66
C LYS A 607 -22.24 -14.63 4.60
N GLY A 608 -21.37 -15.45 5.20
CA GLY A 608 -19.94 -15.40 4.97
C GLY A 608 -19.56 -16.00 3.61
N GLN A 609 -18.30 -15.80 3.19
CA GLN A 609 -17.78 -16.35 1.94
C GLN A 609 -16.24 -16.43 1.97
N PRO A 610 -15.64 -17.22 1.09
CA PRO A 610 -14.21 -17.14 0.82
C PRO A 610 -13.84 -15.81 0.14
N VAL A 611 -12.72 -15.27 0.57
CA VAL A 611 -12.13 -14.03 0.06
C VAL A 611 -10.66 -14.30 -0.25
N HIS A 612 -10.27 -14.21 -1.51
CA HIS A 612 -8.93 -14.53 -1.94
C HIS A 612 -8.20 -13.29 -2.46
N LEU A 613 -6.94 -13.16 -2.05
CA LEU A 613 -6.06 -12.09 -2.48
C LEU A 613 -4.70 -12.67 -2.88
N THR A 614 -4.02 -11.99 -3.78
CA THR A 614 -2.64 -12.32 -4.12
C THR A 614 -1.72 -11.13 -3.92
N MET A 615 -0.49 -11.40 -3.47
CA MET A 615 0.53 -10.36 -3.43
C MET A 615 0.81 -9.80 -4.84
N LEU A 616 0.72 -10.64 -5.89
CA LEU A 616 0.90 -10.18 -7.27
C LEU A 616 -0.16 -9.14 -7.63
N ASN A 617 -1.45 -9.42 -7.41
CA ASN A 617 -2.52 -8.48 -7.74
C ASN A 617 -2.41 -7.16 -6.96
N ALA A 618 -2.17 -7.23 -5.65
CA ALA A 618 -1.99 -6.03 -4.84
C ALA A 618 -0.83 -5.13 -5.33
N ASN A 619 0.27 -5.74 -5.78
CA ASN A 619 1.41 -4.99 -6.32
C ASN A 619 1.21 -4.53 -7.78
N ALA A 620 0.37 -5.21 -8.56
CA ALA A 620 -0.11 -4.71 -9.85
C ALA A 620 -0.91 -3.41 -9.66
N TRP A 621 -1.85 -3.39 -8.71
CA TRP A 621 -2.64 -2.20 -8.36
C TRP A 621 -1.78 -1.05 -7.82
N THR A 622 -0.76 -1.34 -7.02
CA THR A 622 0.19 -0.31 -6.56
C THR A 622 0.93 0.35 -7.73
N ASN A 623 1.18 -0.43 -8.80
CA ASN A 623 1.85 0.03 -10.01
C ASN A 623 0.86 0.40 -11.12
N ALA A 624 -0.36 0.83 -10.78
CA ALA A 624 -1.44 1.14 -11.70
C ALA A 624 -1.10 2.19 -12.77
N GLU A 625 -0.10 3.03 -12.55
CA GLU A 625 0.42 3.98 -13.55
C GLU A 625 1.05 3.28 -14.76
N GLU A 626 1.49 2.01 -14.61
CA GLU A 626 2.19 1.26 -15.65
C GLU A 626 1.51 -0.09 -15.99
N TYR A 627 0.55 -0.54 -15.14
CA TYR A 627 -0.06 -1.86 -15.27
C TYR A 627 -1.29 -1.81 -16.19
N PHE A 628 -1.04 -1.48 -17.45
CA PHE A 628 -2.01 -1.52 -18.56
C PHE A 628 -1.25 -1.68 -19.88
N ASP A 629 -1.93 -2.17 -20.93
CA ASP A 629 -1.36 -2.36 -22.24
C ASP A 629 -2.41 -2.27 -23.33
N TYR A 630 -2.06 -1.67 -24.47
CA TYR A 630 -2.85 -1.59 -25.70
C TYR A 630 -1.95 -1.37 -26.92
N ALA A 631 -2.49 -1.60 -28.13
CA ALA A 631 -1.74 -1.40 -29.36
C ALA A 631 -1.24 0.06 -29.48
N ASN A 632 0.05 0.20 -29.80
CA ASN A 632 0.73 1.51 -29.92
C ASN A 632 0.76 2.35 -28.64
N ARG A 633 0.69 1.71 -27.46
CA ARG A 633 0.93 2.38 -26.19
C ARG A 633 2.28 3.11 -26.21
N PRO A 634 2.33 4.40 -25.80
CA PRO A 634 3.61 5.09 -25.63
C PRO A 634 4.53 4.34 -24.66
N PRO A 635 5.84 4.36 -24.86
CA PRO A 635 6.79 3.77 -23.89
C PRO A 635 6.62 4.40 -22.49
N ALA A 636 6.83 3.58 -21.46
CA ALA A 636 6.81 4.06 -20.08
C ALA A 636 7.88 5.14 -19.84
N VAL A 637 7.54 6.20 -19.14
CA VAL A 637 8.49 7.21 -18.69
C VAL A 637 9.18 6.70 -17.45
N LEU A 638 10.45 6.30 -17.59
CA LEU A 638 11.27 5.81 -16.48
C LEU A 638 12.12 6.94 -15.90
N PRO A 639 12.44 6.89 -14.60
CA PRO A 639 13.43 7.77 -13.99
C PRO A 639 14.77 7.73 -14.73
N ASP A 640 15.52 8.82 -14.68
CA ASP A 640 16.88 8.86 -15.22
C ASP A 640 17.82 7.89 -14.48
N ALA A 641 19.01 7.66 -15.04
CA ALA A 641 19.98 6.67 -14.51
C ALA A 641 20.46 7.00 -13.10
N GLU A 642 20.45 8.28 -12.72
CA GLU A 642 20.86 8.75 -11.40
C GLU A 642 19.70 8.88 -10.42
N LEU A 643 18.50 8.51 -10.84
CA LEU A 643 17.25 8.60 -10.04
C LEU A 643 17.00 10.01 -9.48
N TYR A 644 17.23 11.04 -10.27
CA TYR A 644 16.78 12.38 -9.93
C TYR A 644 15.26 12.55 -10.15
N GLY A 645 14.71 11.97 -11.23
CA GLY A 645 13.28 12.07 -11.51
C GLY A 645 12.90 11.62 -12.93
N LEU A 646 11.70 12.01 -13.36
CA LEU A 646 11.13 11.59 -14.64
C LEU A 646 11.54 12.52 -15.80
N HIS A 647 11.54 13.82 -15.57
CA HIS A 647 11.86 14.88 -16.52
C HIS A 647 12.17 16.20 -15.79
N ALA A 648 12.64 17.22 -16.50
CA ALA A 648 13.10 18.50 -15.94
C ALA A 648 12.11 19.15 -14.96
N LEU A 649 10.82 19.05 -15.21
CA LEU A 649 9.79 19.66 -14.36
C LEU A 649 9.22 18.69 -13.30
N TYR A 650 9.79 17.49 -13.16
CA TYR A 650 9.38 16.53 -12.13
C TYR A 650 10.58 15.74 -11.63
N ARG A 651 11.45 16.44 -10.86
CA ARG A 651 12.71 15.86 -10.38
C ARG A 651 13.36 16.62 -9.23
N LEU A 652 14.38 16.00 -8.65
CA LEU A 652 15.30 16.56 -7.66
C LEU A 652 16.31 17.50 -8.30
N TYR A 653 16.60 18.62 -7.64
CA TYR A 653 17.65 19.56 -7.98
C TYR A 653 18.51 19.88 -6.75
N HIS A 654 19.84 19.87 -6.95
CA HIS A 654 20.79 20.35 -5.95
C HIS A 654 20.77 21.88 -5.94
N CYS A 655 20.65 22.47 -4.75
CA CYS A 655 20.62 23.89 -4.52
C CYS A 655 22.00 24.40 -4.05
N ARG A 656 22.15 25.71 -3.83
CA ARG A 656 23.36 26.25 -3.19
C ARG A 656 23.62 25.55 -1.85
N GLU A 657 22.55 25.21 -1.14
CA GLU A 657 22.55 24.43 0.07
C GLU A 657 21.27 23.58 0.10
N GLY A 658 21.43 22.25 0.23
CA GLY A 658 20.34 21.30 0.26
C GLY A 658 19.76 20.92 -1.12
N TRP A 659 18.64 20.22 -1.10
CA TRP A 659 17.95 19.67 -2.27
C TRP A 659 16.48 20.06 -2.30
N VAL A 660 15.97 20.38 -3.48
CA VAL A 660 14.52 20.51 -3.70
C VAL A 660 14.01 19.43 -4.64
N PHE A 661 12.75 19.09 -4.50
CA PHE A 661 11.98 18.38 -5.52
C PHE A 661 11.02 19.37 -6.18
N LEU A 662 11.14 19.51 -7.51
CA LEU A 662 10.23 20.29 -8.33
C LEU A 662 9.14 19.37 -8.92
N GLY A 663 7.86 19.71 -8.73
CA GLY A 663 6.69 19.13 -9.38
C GLY A 663 5.86 20.22 -10.05
N CYS A 664 6.08 20.39 -11.35
CA CYS A 664 5.41 21.37 -12.21
C CYS A 664 4.89 20.63 -13.44
N LEU A 665 3.64 20.17 -13.40
CA LEU A 665 3.10 19.19 -14.35
C LEU A 665 2.38 19.82 -15.54
N PHE A 666 1.76 20.99 -15.34
CA PHE A 666 0.86 21.60 -16.32
C PHE A 666 1.44 22.87 -16.94
N GLN A 667 0.91 23.27 -18.09
CA GLN A 667 1.39 24.43 -18.85
C GLN A 667 1.28 25.76 -18.08
N ASP A 668 0.18 25.96 -17.38
CA ASP A 668 -0.04 27.14 -16.54
C ASP A 668 0.90 27.23 -15.35
N GLU A 669 1.27 26.08 -14.79
CA GLU A 669 2.29 25.98 -13.74
C GLU A 669 3.69 26.31 -14.28
N TRP A 670 4.05 25.81 -15.47
CA TRP A 670 5.29 26.16 -16.16
C TRP A 670 5.40 27.68 -16.40
N GLU A 671 4.35 28.29 -16.92
CA GLU A 671 4.31 29.73 -17.14
C GLU A 671 4.44 30.52 -15.84
N THR A 672 3.75 30.08 -14.79
CA THR A 672 3.83 30.69 -13.47
C THR A 672 5.22 30.50 -12.86
N PHE A 673 5.82 29.32 -12.99
CA PHE A 673 7.19 29.06 -12.59
C PHE A 673 8.16 30.04 -13.24
N CYS A 674 8.19 30.12 -14.56
CA CYS A 674 9.10 31.02 -15.29
C CYS A 674 8.94 32.50 -14.90
N ARG A 675 7.69 32.96 -14.73
CA ARG A 675 7.42 34.34 -14.25
C ARG A 675 7.97 34.55 -12.83
N THR A 676 7.76 33.58 -11.94
CA THR A 676 8.19 33.66 -10.54
C THR A 676 9.71 33.68 -10.38
N VAL A 677 10.41 32.87 -11.16
CA VAL A 677 11.89 32.82 -11.14
C VAL A 677 12.55 33.85 -12.06
N GLN A 678 11.77 34.72 -12.73
CA GLN A 678 12.22 35.77 -13.64
C GLN A 678 13.03 35.27 -14.84
N ARG A 679 12.62 34.12 -15.41
CA ARG A 679 13.22 33.47 -16.60
C ARG A 679 12.23 33.56 -17.78
N ALA A 680 11.86 34.79 -18.17
CA ALA A 680 11.01 35.03 -19.36
C ALA A 680 11.64 34.53 -20.67
N ASP A 681 12.97 34.42 -20.71
CA ASP A 681 13.71 33.81 -21.80
C ASP A 681 13.33 32.34 -22.05
N LEU A 682 13.09 31.56 -20.99
CA LEU A 682 12.64 30.17 -21.13
C LEU A 682 11.21 30.06 -21.70
N LEU A 683 10.34 31.04 -21.43
CA LEU A 683 9.00 31.09 -22.04
C LEU A 683 9.03 31.44 -23.52
N ALA A 684 9.99 32.30 -23.92
CA ALA A 684 10.15 32.70 -25.30
C ALA A 684 10.87 31.67 -26.17
N ASP A 685 11.54 30.71 -25.56
CA ASP A 685 12.29 29.66 -26.26
C ASP A 685 11.34 28.60 -26.81
N GLN A 686 11.34 28.44 -28.14
CA GLN A 686 10.48 27.45 -28.82
C GLN A 686 10.76 26.01 -28.39
N ARG A 687 11.96 25.70 -27.88
CA ARG A 687 12.32 24.38 -27.33
C ARG A 687 11.52 24.04 -26.08
N PHE A 688 10.96 25.04 -25.37
CA PHE A 688 10.25 24.87 -24.11
C PHE A 688 8.80 25.35 -24.13
N ALA A 689 8.29 25.78 -25.29
CA ALA A 689 6.97 26.40 -25.43
C ALA A 689 5.80 25.45 -25.10
N THR A 690 5.90 24.18 -25.51
CA THR A 690 4.86 23.16 -25.24
C THR A 690 5.40 22.00 -24.41
N SER A 691 4.53 21.18 -23.87
CA SER A 691 4.91 19.96 -23.12
C SER A 691 5.76 19.02 -23.97
N GLU A 692 5.38 18.79 -25.22
CA GLU A 692 6.07 17.91 -26.16
C GLU A 692 7.46 18.49 -26.52
N ALA A 693 7.53 19.79 -26.73
CA ALA A 693 8.81 20.46 -27.01
C ALA A 693 9.75 20.37 -25.80
N ARG A 694 9.25 20.59 -24.58
CA ARG A 694 10.04 20.39 -23.36
C ARG A 694 10.51 18.96 -23.19
N GLN A 695 9.68 17.98 -23.50
CA GLN A 695 10.04 16.56 -23.43
C GLN A 695 11.13 16.20 -24.46
N ALA A 696 11.05 16.73 -25.67
CA ALA A 696 12.08 16.54 -26.71
C ALA A 696 13.42 17.19 -26.33
N HIS A 697 13.42 18.25 -25.51
CA HIS A 697 14.61 18.99 -25.08
C HIS A 697 14.89 18.87 -23.58
N ASP A 698 14.44 17.79 -22.94
CA ASP A 698 14.44 17.61 -21.49
C ASP A 698 15.84 17.75 -20.86
N ALA A 699 16.86 17.19 -21.47
CA ALA A 699 18.23 17.27 -20.97
C ALA A 699 18.77 18.73 -20.95
N VAL A 700 18.41 19.52 -21.98
CA VAL A 700 18.79 20.95 -22.05
C VAL A 700 18.07 21.72 -20.96
N LEU A 701 16.74 21.53 -20.80
CA LEU A 701 15.96 22.17 -19.77
C LEU A 701 16.43 21.78 -18.37
N SER A 702 16.74 20.50 -18.14
CA SER A 702 17.27 20.02 -16.87
C SER A 702 18.58 20.72 -16.47
N THR A 703 19.45 20.99 -17.45
CA THR A 703 20.72 21.72 -17.23
C THR A 703 20.48 23.18 -16.88
N GLU A 704 19.58 23.86 -17.61
CA GLU A 704 19.17 25.24 -17.32
C GLU A 704 18.58 25.40 -15.91
N LEU A 705 17.70 24.47 -15.53
CA LEU A 705 17.09 24.50 -14.21
C LEU A 705 18.08 24.12 -13.10
N ALA A 706 19.02 23.23 -13.34
CA ALA A 706 20.07 22.92 -12.37
C ALA A 706 20.95 24.15 -12.07
N ALA A 707 21.32 24.90 -13.09
CA ALA A 707 22.05 26.16 -12.91
C ALA A 707 21.20 27.21 -12.15
N LEU A 708 19.88 27.28 -12.41
CA LEU A 708 18.98 28.17 -11.69
C LEU A 708 18.90 27.81 -10.20
N PHE A 709 18.66 26.53 -9.88
CA PHE A 709 18.46 26.08 -8.50
C PHE A 709 19.73 26.22 -7.65
N ALA A 710 20.91 26.12 -8.24
CA ALA A 710 22.17 26.38 -7.56
C ALA A 710 22.32 27.81 -7.02
N GLY A 711 21.48 28.75 -7.44
CA GLY A 711 21.55 30.17 -7.03
C GLY A 711 21.02 30.49 -5.62
N ARG A 712 20.20 29.62 -5.02
CA ARG A 712 19.58 29.81 -3.69
C ARG A 712 19.62 28.54 -2.87
N THR A 713 19.32 28.64 -1.56
CA THR A 713 19.12 27.46 -0.69
C THR A 713 17.79 26.76 -1.00
N ALA A 714 17.68 25.50 -0.62
CA ALA A 714 16.44 24.72 -0.77
C ALA A 714 15.26 25.37 -0.03
N ALA A 715 15.49 25.89 1.18
CA ALA A 715 14.46 26.58 1.97
C ALA A 715 13.97 27.87 1.27
N GLU A 716 14.89 28.66 0.68
CA GLU A 716 14.52 29.88 -0.08
C GLU A 716 13.68 29.54 -1.33
N TRP A 717 13.99 28.45 -2.03
CA TRP A 717 13.24 27.98 -3.17
C TRP A 717 11.85 27.47 -2.78
N GLU A 718 11.75 26.67 -1.71
CA GLU A 718 10.47 26.20 -1.18
C GLU A 718 9.56 27.41 -0.84
N ALA A 719 10.07 28.36 -0.07
CA ALA A 719 9.29 29.53 0.34
C ALA A 719 8.82 30.38 -0.85
N LEU A 720 9.67 30.55 -1.87
CA LEU A 720 9.34 31.31 -3.08
C LEU A 720 8.28 30.61 -3.94
N LEU A 721 8.51 29.34 -4.25
CA LEU A 721 7.73 28.63 -5.25
C LEU A 721 6.40 28.12 -4.70
N THR A 722 6.32 27.67 -3.45
CA THR A 722 5.05 27.31 -2.80
C THR A 722 4.12 28.51 -2.63
N LYS A 723 4.66 29.71 -2.39
CA LYS A 723 3.88 30.95 -2.37
C LYS A 723 3.28 31.30 -3.74
N ALA A 724 3.95 30.93 -4.82
CA ALA A 724 3.48 31.10 -6.19
C ALA A 724 2.62 29.92 -6.68
N ASP A 725 2.24 29.02 -5.80
CA ASP A 725 1.44 27.84 -6.10
C ASP A 725 2.15 26.81 -7.00
N ILE A 726 3.46 26.69 -6.92
CA ILE A 726 4.27 25.69 -7.61
C ILE A 726 4.67 24.60 -6.61
N GLY A 727 4.57 23.33 -7.03
CA GLY A 727 4.98 22.17 -6.25
C GLY A 727 6.50 22.08 -6.15
N CYS A 728 7.10 22.81 -5.21
CA CYS A 728 8.54 22.74 -4.95
C CYS A 728 8.77 22.69 -3.45
N VAL A 729 9.42 21.64 -2.97
CA VAL A 729 9.67 21.44 -1.54
C VAL A 729 11.11 20.99 -1.29
N GLN A 730 11.62 21.32 -0.10
CA GLN A 730 12.89 20.78 0.37
C GLN A 730 12.81 19.27 0.53
N ALA A 731 13.76 18.54 -0.06
CA ALA A 731 13.76 17.09 -0.14
C ALA A 731 14.71 16.40 0.86
N ASP A 732 15.48 17.18 1.60
CA ASP A 732 16.50 16.74 2.58
C ASP A 732 16.39 17.45 3.94
N GLU A 733 15.24 18.05 4.24
CA GLU A 733 14.99 18.74 5.52
C GLU A 733 15.03 17.79 6.71
N ALA A 734 14.43 16.61 6.56
CA ALA A 734 14.35 15.62 7.63
C ALA A 734 14.30 14.20 7.06
N LEU A 735 14.81 13.23 7.82
CA LEU A 735 14.47 11.83 7.59
C LEU A 735 12.99 11.63 7.90
N GLU A 736 12.39 10.61 7.33
CA GLU A 736 10.97 10.35 7.46
C GLU A 736 10.51 10.20 8.92
N GLY A 737 11.25 9.44 9.74
CA GLY A 737 10.94 9.29 11.16
C GLY A 737 10.96 10.61 11.94
N ASP A 738 11.89 11.51 11.62
CA ASP A 738 11.98 12.83 12.21
C ASP A 738 10.80 13.71 11.79
N PHE A 739 10.41 13.65 10.50
CA PHE A 739 9.25 14.37 10.01
C PHE A 739 7.97 13.95 10.75
N TYR A 740 7.67 12.65 10.83
CA TYR A 740 6.47 12.18 11.51
C TYR A 740 6.50 12.38 13.04
N ALA A 741 7.69 12.37 13.66
CA ALA A 741 7.81 12.60 15.09
C ALA A 741 7.65 14.08 15.46
N ASP A 742 8.31 14.98 14.74
CA ASP A 742 8.65 16.31 15.25
C ASP A 742 8.14 17.47 14.39
N HIS A 743 7.88 17.25 13.09
CA HIS A 743 7.49 18.35 12.20
C HIS A 743 6.13 18.95 12.58
N PRO A 744 5.96 20.30 12.63
CA PRO A 744 4.71 20.96 13.03
C PRO A 744 3.50 20.51 12.22
N HIS A 745 3.68 20.23 10.94
CA HIS A 745 2.62 19.73 10.07
C HIS A 745 2.17 18.32 10.45
N ALA A 746 3.08 17.43 10.80
CA ALA A 746 2.77 16.08 11.26
C ALA A 746 1.99 16.10 12.57
N ARG A 747 2.35 16.99 13.48
CA ARG A 747 1.62 17.20 14.75
C ARG A 747 0.20 17.76 14.51
N ALA A 748 0.06 18.75 13.64
CA ALA A 748 -1.23 19.36 13.32
C ALA A 748 -2.26 18.36 12.73
N ASN A 749 -1.80 17.33 12.02
CA ASN A 749 -2.63 16.30 11.41
C ASN A 749 -2.56 14.95 12.17
N ALA A 750 -2.05 14.90 13.39
CA ALA A 750 -1.92 13.69 14.19
C ALA A 750 -1.31 12.49 13.43
N LEU A 751 -0.34 12.74 12.54
CA LEU A 751 0.31 11.70 11.72
C LEU A 751 1.09 10.68 12.56
N SER A 752 1.39 11.02 13.83
CA SER A 752 1.89 10.08 14.84
C SER A 752 1.19 10.34 16.18
N VAL A 753 1.01 9.27 16.96
CA VAL A 753 0.32 9.28 18.24
C VAL A 753 1.17 8.63 19.33
N GLU A 754 1.01 9.10 20.58
CA GLU A 754 1.65 8.51 21.73
C GLU A 754 0.83 7.33 22.26
N VAL A 755 1.51 6.26 22.63
CA VAL A 755 0.95 5.08 23.28
C VAL A 755 1.87 4.60 24.39
N GLU A 756 1.30 4.01 25.44
CA GLU A 756 2.06 3.36 26.48
C GLU A 756 2.42 1.93 26.03
N GLN A 757 3.68 1.73 25.66
CA GLN A 757 4.19 0.45 25.18
C GLN A 757 4.79 -0.32 26.37
N PRO A 758 4.25 -1.50 26.76
CA PRO A 758 4.68 -2.19 27.99
C PRO A 758 6.18 -2.47 28.10
N SER A 759 6.84 -2.66 26.96
CA SER A 759 8.27 -3.03 26.92
C SER A 759 9.25 -1.87 26.90
N VAL A 760 8.79 -0.63 26.66
CA VAL A 760 9.66 0.55 26.45
C VAL A 760 9.10 1.85 27.05
N GLY A 761 7.90 1.85 27.66
CA GLY A 761 7.24 3.04 28.20
C GLY A 761 6.54 3.87 27.14
N THR A 762 6.41 5.18 27.37
CA THR A 762 5.76 6.10 26.41
C THR A 762 6.49 6.08 25.07
N PHE A 763 5.76 5.80 24.02
CA PHE A 763 6.28 5.53 22.68
C PHE A 763 5.40 6.20 21.64
N ARG A 764 6.02 6.81 20.60
CA ARG A 764 5.30 7.43 19.49
C ARG A 764 5.26 6.48 18.29
N ARG A 765 4.06 6.08 17.90
CA ARG A 765 3.81 5.28 16.69
C ARG A 765 3.14 6.12 15.60
N TYR A 766 3.10 5.63 14.37
CA TYR A 766 2.28 6.23 13.33
C TYR A 766 0.81 6.27 13.76
N GLY A 767 0.12 7.36 13.45
CA GLY A 767 -1.32 7.56 13.66
C GLY A 767 -2.17 6.75 12.68
N GLY A 768 -3.47 7.00 12.68
CA GLY A 768 -4.39 6.39 11.73
C GLY A 768 -4.14 6.87 10.30
N LEU A 769 -4.40 5.99 9.33
CA LEU A 769 -4.30 6.34 7.91
C LEU A 769 -5.57 7.02 7.38
N VAL A 770 -6.63 7.06 8.18
CA VAL A 770 -7.92 7.69 7.87
C VAL A 770 -8.55 8.22 9.15
N GLU A 771 -9.19 9.38 9.07
CA GLU A 771 -9.87 10.05 10.17
C GLU A 771 -11.37 10.17 9.91
N PHE A 772 -12.15 10.23 10.99
CA PHE A 772 -13.60 10.28 10.96
C PHE A 772 -14.12 11.39 11.87
N SER A 773 -15.11 12.15 11.41
CA SER A 773 -15.66 13.27 12.18
C SER A 773 -16.55 12.84 13.37
N LEU A 774 -17.14 11.64 13.33
CA LEU A 774 -18.07 11.16 14.35
C LEU A 774 -17.59 9.95 15.14
N THR A 775 -16.85 9.05 14.49
CA THR A 775 -16.40 7.78 15.10
C THR A 775 -14.87 7.69 14.96
N PRO A 776 -14.09 8.27 15.90
CA PRO A 776 -12.63 8.31 15.78
C PRO A 776 -12.00 6.91 15.80
N GLY A 777 -10.80 6.79 15.23
CA GLY A 777 -9.97 5.59 15.31
C GLY A 777 -9.57 5.26 16.77
N LEU A 778 -9.02 4.06 16.96
CA LEU A 778 -8.58 3.54 18.25
C LEU A 778 -7.11 3.08 18.18
N TYR A 779 -6.21 3.89 18.71
CA TYR A 779 -4.76 3.63 18.61
C TYR A 779 -4.22 3.06 19.93
N ARG A 780 -3.85 1.78 19.90
CA ARG A 780 -3.34 1.06 21.07
C ARG A 780 -1.90 0.60 20.84
N ALA A 781 -1.20 0.31 21.92
CA ALA A 781 0.13 -0.25 21.92
C ALA A 781 0.17 -1.70 21.40
N THR A 782 1.37 -2.20 21.20
CA THR A 782 1.63 -3.61 20.86
C THR A 782 1.65 -4.44 22.14
N PRO A 783 0.88 -5.52 22.26
CA PRO A 783 0.91 -6.41 23.41
C PRO A 783 2.20 -7.28 23.41
N GLN A 784 2.49 -7.87 24.55
CA GLN A 784 3.44 -9.00 24.59
C GLN A 784 2.80 -10.23 23.93
N ILE A 785 3.64 -11.07 23.32
CA ILE A 785 3.16 -12.32 22.72
C ILE A 785 2.57 -13.22 23.80
N GLY A 786 1.36 -13.74 23.53
CA GLY A 786 0.65 -14.57 24.50
C GLY A 786 0.02 -13.82 25.67
N GLN A 787 0.13 -12.48 25.74
CA GLN A 787 -0.38 -11.66 26.85
C GLN A 787 -1.86 -11.94 27.18
N HIS A 788 -2.64 -12.24 26.17
CA HIS A 788 -4.10 -12.42 26.32
C HIS A 788 -4.53 -13.88 26.33
N THR A 789 -3.58 -14.85 26.36
CA THR A 789 -3.93 -16.28 26.30
C THR A 789 -4.84 -16.68 27.45
N ARG A 790 -4.50 -16.35 28.70
CA ARG A 790 -5.35 -16.70 29.87
C ARG A 790 -6.70 -16.00 29.85
N PRO A 791 -6.80 -14.67 29.66
CA PRO A 791 -8.08 -13.98 29.53
C PRO A 791 -8.99 -14.59 28.45
N LEU A 792 -8.45 -14.86 27.25
CA LEU A 792 -9.21 -15.44 26.15
C LEU A 792 -9.73 -16.86 26.47
N LEU A 793 -8.94 -17.68 27.12
CA LEU A 793 -9.35 -19.02 27.54
C LEU A 793 -10.47 -18.95 28.57
N ARG A 794 -10.43 -18.00 29.53
CA ARG A 794 -11.54 -17.76 30.49
C ARG A 794 -12.83 -17.34 29.76
N GLU A 795 -12.72 -16.43 28.77
CA GLU A 795 -13.84 -16.01 27.93
C GLU A 795 -14.46 -17.19 27.14
N LEU A 796 -13.65 -18.19 26.81
CA LEU A 796 -14.09 -19.42 26.15
C LEU A 796 -14.63 -20.50 27.12
N GLY A 797 -14.68 -20.19 28.43
CA GLY A 797 -15.24 -21.05 29.45
C GLY A 797 -14.29 -22.07 30.06
N TYR A 798 -12.97 -21.91 29.88
CA TYR A 798 -11.98 -22.76 30.57
C TYR A 798 -11.75 -22.24 31.99
N ASN A 799 -11.74 -23.15 32.97
CA ASN A 799 -11.40 -22.82 34.36
C ASN A 799 -9.88 -22.83 34.57
N GLU A 800 -9.39 -22.30 35.70
CA GLU A 800 -7.95 -22.15 35.95
C GLU A 800 -7.20 -23.48 35.90
N LEU A 801 -7.80 -24.58 36.45
CA LEU A 801 -7.17 -25.90 36.42
C LEU A 801 -6.97 -26.41 34.99
N GLN A 802 -7.94 -26.17 34.11
CA GLN A 802 -7.82 -26.52 32.67
C GLN A 802 -6.77 -25.66 31.96
N ILE A 803 -6.73 -24.35 32.29
CA ILE A 803 -5.74 -23.42 31.68
C ILE A 803 -4.32 -23.84 32.10
N GLU A 804 -4.11 -24.13 33.38
CA GLU A 804 -2.80 -24.59 33.88
C GLU A 804 -2.40 -25.94 33.29
N ASP A 805 -3.35 -26.87 33.11
CA ASP A 805 -3.05 -28.15 32.45
C ASP A 805 -2.64 -27.97 30.99
N LEU A 806 -3.36 -27.14 30.22
CA LEU A 806 -3.00 -26.81 28.83
C LEU A 806 -1.62 -26.15 28.76
N GLY A 807 -1.28 -25.28 29.69
CA GLY A 807 0.04 -24.65 29.80
C GLY A 807 1.17 -25.63 30.10
N ARG A 808 0.98 -26.49 31.08
CA ARG A 808 1.97 -27.54 31.44
C ARG A 808 2.25 -28.53 30.29
N ARG A 809 1.23 -28.80 29.48
CA ARG A 809 1.35 -29.66 28.28
C ARG A 809 1.91 -28.92 27.07
N GLY A 810 2.17 -27.60 27.18
CA GLY A 810 2.70 -26.76 26.10
C GLY A 810 1.73 -26.50 24.95
N ILE A 811 0.43 -26.73 25.15
CA ILE A 811 -0.63 -26.49 24.17
C ILE A 811 -0.90 -25.00 24.04
N VAL A 812 -0.78 -24.27 25.13
CA VAL A 812 -0.88 -22.81 25.20
C VAL A 812 0.30 -22.22 25.94
N GLN A 813 0.62 -20.95 25.68
CA GLN A 813 1.68 -20.23 26.39
C GLN A 813 1.24 -18.78 26.69
N TRP A 814 1.84 -18.20 27.72
CA TRP A 814 1.68 -16.79 28.11
C TRP A 814 3.02 -16.29 28.71
N PRO A 815 3.28 -14.98 28.67
CA PRO A 815 4.49 -14.42 29.31
C PRO A 815 4.43 -14.61 30.83
N GLU A 816 5.57 -14.89 31.43
CA GLU A 816 5.71 -14.87 32.88
C GLU A 816 5.49 -13.43 33.39
N PRO A 817 4.90 -13.23 34.60
CA PRO A 817 4.85 -11.90 35.20
C PRO A 817 6.26 -11.33 35.25
N ALA A 818 6.42 -10.05 34.92
CA ALA A 818 7.69 -9.38 35.15
C ALA A 818 8.04 -9.53 36.63
N GLU A 819 9.21 -10.06 36.98
CA GLU A 819 9.74 -10.00 38.34
C GLU A 819 9.90 -8.51 38.66
N ASP A 820 9.19 -8.03 39.69
CA ASP A 820 9.24 -6.65 40.21
C ASP A 820 10.66 -6.24 40.63
#